data_46819b5865da98ee3c5c1d72a533ab30
#
_entry.id   46819b5865da98ee3c5c1d72a533ab30
#
_cell.length_a   1.000
_cell.length_b   1.000
_cell.length_c   1.000
_cell.angle_alpha   90.00
_cell.angle_beta   90.00
_cell.angle_gamma   90.00
#
_symmetry.space_group_name_H-M   'P 1'
#
loop_
_entity.id
_entity.type
_entity.pdbx_description
1 polymer ?
#
loop_
_entity_poly.entity_id
_entity_poly.type
_entity_poly.pdbx_seq_one_letter_code
_entity_poly.pdbx_strand_id
1 'polypeptide(L)'
;MYLERILPENVHHLTPVEQVFSDGPQQIRRWTLLSAGAAARAQLRCLALAGLGRWQMSGLAGRVLPLLAADAAQPVRLEFVLIRHAPQERSPHSPSRHHQGWRLLPGGRWEALAPQMLRCRVPGARQGGLESGRSQTGRLLLGYGRSIQVCADGFDPYPDQRLRRCAGLFESESRVTDPVAFLKRLRHKSRYRAGRARRVLAGLMGGLRAWLGWDVAQSLERSQLDVQWRSTPRARQVPAMVALDIARHVFDAAARLDEADPLRQPGLVLLEGMEAWCPTGQQAAFVRMLDIWFPNLQFILALDSGARRRFPRRLLQQRLTIPEPQPRPAPVEPRRLPRGAVLLLDLDGRLPNLALMKLSRYFKAQGRVVDLRRGHKGLPPAEIVLASCVFHTPVSARRVEVLRRHYGSALQLGGSGVDLRLRLAPEIEALGPDYSLYPDLGDRALGFLTRGCPFHCPFCVVPIKEGAPRQVSDLAGLLQGRRKLILLDDNLLAHPDALQLIENLVRRRVAVNFNQTLDLRLLTPEAAALLRQTRCANSSFTRRNLYFSLNDDRHLELMRERYALLQARPKDNVAFVCMYGFTTTLAEDVARFRFLRSLPGAYVFVQRYLPVLGGPPPDHRRLFDDRADALLTELVRIVFRQNMKSMETYYRWLAIQYAAQRGRIHSELVETLFRYNARPRMGRFVARLEALCRRAPVDGGCSAPTDVDDDSGRARAGLVGERELRLDTSNI
;
A
#
# COMPACT_ATOMS: atom_id res chain seq x y z
N MET A 1 0.52 -23.35 -9.83
CA MET A 1 1.02 -23.53 -8.45
C MET A 1 -0.09 -24.16 -7.63
N TYR A 2 0.20 -25.22 -6.91
CA TYR A 2 -0.73 -25.91 -6.01
C TYR A 2 -0.12 -26.01 -4.63
N LEU A 3 -0.98 -26.08 -3.60
CA LEU A 3 -0.54 -26.37 -2.25
C LEU A 3 -0.59 -27.90 -2.01
N GLU A 4 0.52 -28.45 -1.53
CA GLU A 4 0.61 -29.85 -1.13
C GLU A 4 0.43 -30.02 0.38
N ARG A 5 1.12 -29.23 1.18
CA ARG A 5 1.12 -29.35 2.65
C ARG A 5 1.28 -27.99 3.33
N ILE A 6 0.80 -27.88 4.57
CA ILE A 6 1.05 -26.76 5.47
C ILE A 6 1.18 -27.25 6.92
N LEU A 7 2.11 -26.66 7.67
CA LEU A 7 2.26 -26.83 9.12
C LEU A 7 2.24 -25.44 9.76
N PRO A 8 1.13 -25.04 10.41
CA PRO A 8 1.04 -23.80 11.17
C PRO A 8 1.45 -24.00 12.63
N GLU A 9 2.20 -23.05 13.23
CA GLU A 9 2.52 -23.02 14.64
C GLU A 9 2.19 -21.64 15.23
N ASN A 10 1.72 -21.62 16.48
CA ASN A 10 1.26 -20.42 17.18
C ASN A 10 0.22 -19.64 16.38
N VAL A 11 -0.74 -20.32 15.82
CA VAL A 11 -1.86 -19.70 15.09
C VAL A 11 -3.15 -19.90 15.87
N HIS A 12 -3.92 -18.84 16.07
CA HIS A 12 -5.23 -18.88 16.70
C HIS A 12 -6.10 -19.99 16.10
N HIS A 13 -6.72 -20.78 16.94
CA HIS A 13 -7.64 -21.85 16.55
C HIS A 13 -7.02 -23.00 15.73
N LEU A 14 -5.70 -23.10 15.66
CA LEU A 14 -5.03 -24.21 15.00
C LEU A 14 -4.08 -24.95 15.96
N THR A 15 -4.13 -26.27 15.93
CA THR A 15 -3.10 -27.12 16.50
C THR A 15 -1.92 -27.21 15.52
N PRO A 16 -0.67 -27.34 16.00
CA PRO A 16 0.51 -27.45 15.13
C PRO A 16 0.60 -28.87 14.51
N VAL A 17 -0.35 -29.18 13.64
CA VAL A 17 -0.43 -30.46 12.93
C VAL A 17 -0.28 -30.22 11.44
N GLU A 18 0.53 -31.06 10.79
CA GLU A 18 0.70 -31.03 9.34
C GLU A 18 -0.60 -31.39 8.62
N GLN A 19 -0.97 -30.56 7.64
CA GLN A 19 -2.15 -30.76 6.84
C GLN A 19 -1.78 -30.99 5.39
N VAL A 20 -2.33 -32.03 4.78
CA VAL A 20 -1.97 -32.51 3.44
C VAL A 20 -3.14 -32.31 2.48
N PHE A 21 -2.89 -31.67 1.35
CA PHE A 21 -3.87 -31.34 0.31
C PHE A 21 -3.68 -32.10 -1.00
N SER A 22 -2.80 -33.10 -1.00
CA SER A 22 -2.54 -33.98 -2.15
C SER A 22 -2.13 -35.37 -1.71
N ASP A 23 -2.29 -36.33 -2.58
CA ASP A 23 -1.74 -37.69 -2.39
C ASP A 23 -0.37 -37.82 -3.06
N GLY A 24 0.21 -36.72 -3.54
CA GLY A 24 1.51 -36.63 -4.20
C GLY A 24 1.52 -35.55 -5.28
N PRO A 25 2.68 -35.36 -5.98
CA PRO A 25 2.83 -34.25 -6.95
C PRO A 25 1.89 -34.32 -8.15
N GLN A 26 1.40 -35.51 -8.48
CA GLN A 26 0.50 -35.74 -9.62
C GLN A 26 -0.98 -35.87 -9.22
N GLN A 27 -1.28 -35.94 -7.91
CA GLN A 27 -2.61 -36.20 -7.39
C GLN A 27 -3.09 -35.06 -6.49
N ILE A 28 -3.14 -33.86 -7.05
CA ILE A 28 -3.65 -32.68 -6.34
C ILE A 28 -5.16 -32.82 -6.14
N ARG A 29 -5.61 -32.66 -4.89
CA ARG A 29 -7.02 -32.62 -4.56
C ARG A 29 -7.61 -31.29 -4.95
N ARG A 30 -8.42 -31.26 -5.99
CA ARG A 30 -8.98 -30.02 -6.54
C ARG A 30 -9.97 -29.36 -5.60
N TRP A 31 -10.75 -30.14 -4.86
CA TRP A 31 -11.75 -29.62 -3.94
C TRP A 31 -11.51 -30.15 -2.53
N THR A 32 -11.19 -29.24 -1.61
CA THR A 32 -11.01 -29.57 -0.20
C THR A 32 -11.95 -28.70 0.65
N LEU A 33 -12.71 -29.33 1.54
CA LEU A 33 -13.58 -28.68 2.51
C LEU A 33 -12.94 -28.75 3.90
N LEU A 34 -12.64 -27.59 4.47
CA LEU A 34 -12.13 -27.46 5.83
C LEU A 34 -13.25 -27.63 6.86
N SER A 35 -12.88 -27.94 8.11
CA SER A 35 -13.82 -27.89 9.23
C SER A 35 -14.41 -26.49 9.39
N ALA A 36 -15.63 -26.40 9.93
CA ALA A 36 -16.32 -25.12 10.13
C ALA A 36 -15.71 -24.29 11.26
N GLY A 37 -16.03 -22.99 11.26
CA GLY A 37 -15.76 -22.11 12.38
C GLY A 37 -14.46 -21.29 12.27
N ALA A 38 -13.99 -20.82 13.42
CA ALA A 38 -12.83 -19.93 13.51
C ALA A 38 -11.52 -20.58 13.03
N ALA A 39 -11.35 -21.89 13.30
CA ALA A 39 -10.20 -22.66 12.86
C ALA A 39 -10.07 -22.71 11.33
N ALA A 40 -11.17 -22.96 10.62
CA ALA A 40 -11.15 -22.97 9.15
C ALA A 40 -10.80 -21.59 8.56
N ARG A 41 -11.29 -20.51 9.17
CA ARG A 41 -10.95 -19.14 8.76
C ARG A 41 -9.46 -18.82 8.99
N ALA A 42 -8.95 -19.18 10.17
CA ALA A 42 -7.52 -19.01 10.48
C ALA A 42 -6.65 -19.79 9.48
N GLN A 43 -7.06 -21.01 9.14
CA GLN A 43 -6.36 -21.82 8.17
C GLN A 43 -6.35 -21.20 6.76
N LEU A 44 -7.49 -20.72 6.26
CA LEU A 44 -7.52 -20.02 4.96
C LEU A 44 -6.58 -18.82 4.93
N ARG A 45 -6.50 -18.06 6.03
CA ARG A 45 -5.56 -16.94 6.16
C ARG A 45 -4.09 -17.42 6.10
N CYS A 46 -3.77 -18.50 6.81
CA CYS A 46 -2.43 -19.11 6.73
C CYS A 46 -2.09 -19.56 5.30
N LEU A 47 -3.04 -20.18 4.59
CA LEU A 47 -2.87 -20.60 3.22
C LEU A 47 -2.66 -19.42 2.26
N ALA A 48 -3.40 -18.33 2.45
CA ALA A 48 -3.21 -17.10 1.69
C ALA A 48 -1.80 -16.52 1.91
N LEU A 49 -1.33 -16.48 3.15
CA LEU A 49 0.02 -16.00 3.48
C LEU A 49 1.12 -16.90 2.91
N ALA A 50 0.94 -18.20 2.98
CA ALA A 50 1.88 -19.18 2.39
C ALA A 50 2.08 -18.93 0.87
N GLY A 51 1.01 -18.55 0.17
CA GLY A 51 1.04 -18.29 -1.27
C GLY A 51 1.55 -16.90 -1.67
N LEU A 52 1.51 -15.91 -0.78
CA LEU A 52 1.86 -14.51 -1.11
C LEU A 52 3.36 -14.24 -1.22
N GLY A 53 4.21 -14.91 -0.43
CA GLY A 53 5.67 -14.72 -0.43
C GLY A 53 6.17 -13.49 0.33
N ARG A 54 7.49 -13.43 0.56
CA ARG A 54 8.16 -12.47 1.47
C ARG A 54 7.86 -10.99 1.19
N TRP A 55 7.89 -10.59 -0.08
CA TRP A 55 7.77 -9.19 -0.48
C TRP A 55 6.39 -8.57 -0.24
N GLN A 56 5.37 -9.40 -0.18
CA GLN A 56 3.97 -8.98 -0.08
C GLN A 56 3.47 -8.99 1.36
N MET A 57 4.14 -9.75 2.23
CA MET A 57 3.74 -9.89 3.63
C MET A 57 4.17 -8.72 4.51
N SER A 58 5.22 -7.99 4.16
CA SER A 58 5.73 -6.88 4.99
C SER A 58 4.73 -5.72 5.18
N GLY A 59 3.80 -5.49 4.24
CA GLY A 59 2.72 -4.50 4.38
C GLY A 59 1.51 -4.99 5.19
N LEU A 60 1.37 -6.30 5.38
CA LEU A 60 0.27 -6.92 6.12
C LEU A 60 0.66 -7.28 7.56
N ALA A 61 1.95 -7.33 7.88
CA ALA A 61 2.45 -7.90 9.13
C ALA A 61 1.77 -7.35 10.39
N GLY A 62 1.65 -6.02 10.50
CA GLY A 62 1.00 -5.38 11.65
C GLY A 62 -0.50 -5.61 11.76
N ARG A 63 -1.18 -5.98 10.65
CA ARG A 63 -2.62 -6.27 10.63
C ARG A 63 -2.91 -7.76 10.81
N VAL A 64 -2.00 -8.59 10.37
CA VAL A 64 -2.17 -10.04 10.30
C VAL A 64 -1.78 -10.71 11.60
N LEU A 65 -0.75 -10.22 12.30
CA LEU A 65 -0.30 -10.80 13.56
C LEU A 65 -1.42 -10.87 14.62
N PRO A 66 -2.19 -9.80 14.89
CA PRO A 66 -3.30 -9.87 15.85
C PRO A 66 -4.42 -10.82 15.43
N LEU A 67 -4.52 -11.13 14.13
CA LEU A 67 -5.53 -12.03 13.59
C LEU A 67 -5.09 -13.50 13.58
N LEU A 68 -3.79 -13.75 13.67
CA LEU A 68 -3.21 -15.09 13.53
C LEU A 68 -2.56 -15.61 14.80
N ALA A 69 -1.79 -14.78 15.53
CA ALA A 69 -1.01 -15.26 16.65
C ALA A 69 -1.88 -15.72 17.81
N ALA A 70 -1.73 -16.97 18.25
CA ALA A 70 -2.36 -17.48 19.46
C ALA A 70 -1.76 -16.84 20.71
N ASP A 71 -0.44 -16.63 20.71
CA ASP A 71 0.30 -15.85 21.68
C ASP A 71 1.09 -14.75 20.94
N ALA A 72 0.77 -13.49 21.23
CA ALA A 72 1.42 -12.34 20.60
C ALA A 72 2.91 -12.19 20.98
N ALA A 73 3.36 -12.81 22.08
CA ALA A 73 4.76 -12.82 22.49
C ALA A 73 5.60 -13.85 21.74
N GLN A 74 4.96 -14.81 21.10
CA GLN A 74 5.62 -15.88 20.35
C GLN A 74 5.52 -15.65 18.84
N PRO A 75 6.52 -16.05 18.06
CA PRO A 75 6.44 -15.96 16.60
C PRO A 75 5.40 -16.90 16.02
N VAL A 76 4.61 -16.43 15.05
CA VAL A 76 3.82 -17.31 14.18
C VAL A 76 4.75 -17.97 13.18
N ARG A 77 4.70 -19.28 13.06
CA ARG A 77 5.51 -20.06 12.12
C ARG A 77 4.60 -20.78 11.12
N LEU A 78 4.92 -20.66 9.85
CA LEU A 78 4.22 -21.34 8.75
C LEU A 78 5.24 -22.07 7.88
N GLU A 79 5.14 -23.39 7.83
CA GLU A 79 5.85 -24.21 6.84
C GLU A 79 4.88 -24.71 5.78
N PHE A 80 5.31 -24.75 4.52
CA PHE A 80 4.45 -25.23 3.44
C PHE A 80 5.25 -25.80 2.27
N VAL A 81 4.63 -26.71 1.56
CA VAL A 81 5.14 -27.30 0.34
C VAL A 81 4.26 -26.92 -0.82
N LEU A 82 4.85 -26.31 -1.82
CA LEU A 82 4.20 -25.90 -3.05
C LEU A 82 4.69 -26.75 -4.21
N ILE A 83 3.76 -27.17 -5.07
CA ILE A 83 4.06 -27.85 -6.33
C ILE A 83 4.01 -26.81 -7.46
N ARG A 84 5.08 -26.78 -8.25
CA ARG A 84 5.18 -25.93 -9.43
C ARG A 84 5.22 -26.79 -10.69
N HIS A 85 4.30 -26.52 -11.62
CA HIS A 85 4.42 -27.00 -13.00
C HIS A 85 5.12 -25.89 -13.80
N ALA A 86 6.26 -26.22 -14.42
CA ALA A 86 6.94 -25.29 -15.31
C ALA A 86 6.21 -25.27 -16.67
N PRO A 87 5.84 -24.11 -17.21
CA PRO A 87 5.12 -24.02 -18.48
C PRO A 87 5.92 -24.43 -19.72
N GLN A 88 7.23 -24.59 -19.61
CA GLN A 88 8.16 -24.73 -20.75
C GLN A 88 9.01 -26.00 -20.76
N GLU A 89 8.92 -26.87 -19.77
CA GLU A 89 9.66 -28.13 -19.86
C GLU A 89 8.86 -29.14 -20.70
N ARG A 90 9.29 -29.34 -21.95
CA ARG A 90 8.81 -30.36 -22.89
C ARG A 90 9.10 -31.80 -22.41
N SER A 91 9.49 -32.00 -21.18
CA SER A 91 9.77 -33.32 -20.57
C SER A 91 8.69 -33.64 -19.54
N PRO A 92 8.15 -34.88 -19.54
CA PRO A 92 7.11 -35.32 -18.60
C PRO A 92 7.65 -35.58 -17.19
N HIS A 93 8.83 -35.06 -16.84
CA HIS A 93 9.49 -35.32 -15.57
C HIS A 93 8.90 -34.44 -14.45
N SER A 94 8.66 -35.08 -13.36
CA SER A 94 8.09 -34.71 -12.06
C SER A 94 7.98 -33.23 -11.76
N PRO A 95 6.78 -32.73 -11.38
CA PRO A 95 6.59 -31.36 -10.94
C PRO A 95 7.52 -31.02 -9.78
N SER A 96 8.21 -29.90 -9.84
CA SER A 96 9.14 -29.48 -8.79
C SER A 96 8.40 -29.13 -7.49
N ARG A 97 8.79 -29.77 -6.40
CA ARG A 97 8.35 -29.49 -5.05
C ARG A 97 9.24 -28.41 -4.43
N HIS A 98 8.64 -27.40 -3.84
CA HIS A 98 9.34 -26.33 -3.12
C HIS A 98 8.88 -26.30 -1.67
N HIS A 99 9.78 -26.64 -0.76
CA HIS A 99 9.55 -26.55 0.68
C HIS A 99 10.05 -25.22 1.20
N GLN A 100 9.17 -24.46 1.84
CA GLN A 100 9.46 -23.15 2.40
C GLN A 100 8.82 -22.98 3.77
N GLY A 101 9.40 -22.09 4.56
CA GLY A 101 8.82 -21.69 5.82
C GLY A 101 9.05 -20.20 6.09
N TRP A 102 8.14 -19.62 6.84
CA TRP A 102 8.17 -18.23 7.25
C TRP A 102 7.89 -18.12 8.74
N ARG A 103 8.53 -17.14 9.36
CA ARG A 103 8.28 -16.77 10.75
C ARG A 103 7.87 -15.30 10.84
N LEU A 104 6.70 -15.04 11.41
CA LEU A 104 6.24 -13.69 11.75
C LEU A 104 6.57 -13.43 13.22
N LEU A 105 7.49 -12.52 13.45
CA LEU A 105 7.92 -12.14 14.80
C LEU A 105 6.87 -11.23 15.49
N PRO A 106 6.87 -11.17 16.83
CA PRO A 106 5.96 -10.32 17.61
C PRO A 106 5.96 -8.83 17.16
N GLY A 107 7.10 -8.31 16.68
CA GLY A 107 7.21 -6.96 16.10
C GLY A 107 6.65 -6.82 14.67
N GLY A 108 5.95 -7.83 14.14
CA GLY A 108 5.35 -7.77 12.80
C GLY A 108 6.33 -8.00 11.65
N ARG A 109 7.56 -8.43 11.92
CA ARG A 109 8.58 -8.70 10.89
C ARG A 109 8.53 -10.15 10.41
N TRP A 110 8.47 -10.33 9.08
CA TRP A 110 8.57 -11.65 8.47
C TRP A 110 10.02 -12.05 8.21
N GLU A 111 10.35 -13.29 8.59
CA GLU A 111 11.64 -13.91 8.31
C GLU A 111 11.45 -15.23 7.58
N ALA A 112 12.30 -15.50 6.59
CA ALA A 112 12.36 -16.83 5.99
C ALA A 112 13.02 -17.80 6.98
N LEU A 113 12.48 -19.01 7.10
CA LEU A 113 13.13 -20.08 7.84
C LEU A 113 14.30 -20.63 7.01
N ALA A 114 15.46 -20.76 7.63
CA ALA A 114 16.58 -21.43 7.02
C ALA A 114 16.24 -22.91 6.78
N PRO A 115 16.78 -23.57 5.73
CA PRO A 115 16.46 -24.95 5.38
C PRO A 115 16.56 -25.94 6.55
N GLN A 116 17.58 -25.78 7.39
CA GLN A 116 17.78 -26.63 8.58
C GLN A 116 16.73 -26.43 9.67
N MET A 117 15.97 -25.35 9.62
CA MET A 117 14.90 -25.04 10.58
C MET A 117 13.54 -25.61 10.16
N LEU A 118 13.43 -26.17 8.96
CA LEU A 118 12.20 -26.77 8.45
C LEU A 118 11.97 -28.14 9.12
N ARG A 119 10.77 -28.35 9.67
CA ARG A 119 10.42 -29.58 10.41
C ARG A 119 9.77 -30.64 9.55
N CYS A 120 9.01 -30.23 8.52
CA CYS A 120 8.42 -31.16 7.59
C CYS A 120 9.51 -31.80 6.70
N ARG A 121 9.69 -33.12 6.76
CA ARG A 121 10.58 -33.82 5.84
C ARG A 121 9.82 -34.25 4.59
N VAL A 122 10.14 -33.62 3.45
CA VAL A 122 9.51 -33.94 2.16
C VAL A 122 10.59 -34.48 1.21
N PRO A 123 10.58 -35.81 0.88
CA PRO A 123 11.54 -36.39 -0.05
C PRO A 123 11.48 -35.72 -1.42
N GLY A 124 12.64 -35.37 -1.99
CA GLY A 124 12.74 -34.74 -3.31
C GLY A 124 12.31 -33.28 -3.41
N ALA A 125 11.97 -32.62 -2.29
CA ALA A 125 11.66 -31.19 -2.30
C ALA A 125 12.95 -30.34 -2.31
N ARG A 126 13.01 -29.33 -3.19
CA ARG A 126 14.09 -28.35 -3.19
C ARG A 126 13.89 -27.41 -1.99
N GLN A 127 14.84 -27.39 -1.08
CA GLN A 127 14.85 -26.54 0.10
C GLN A 127 15.44 -25.18 -0.24
N GLY A 128 14.68 -24.11 0.02
CA GLY A 128 15.12 -22.74 -0.24
C GLY A 128 15.12 -22.37 -1.73
N GLY A 129 15.16 -21.10 -2.05
CA GLY A 129 15.49 -20.68 -3.42
C GLY A 129 14.34 -20.22 -4.31
N LEU A 130 13.25 -19.70 -3.77
CA LEU A 130 12.31 -18.86 -4.55
C LEU A 130 12.70 -17.36 -4.46
N GLU A 131 13.96 -17.06 -4.21
CA GLU A 131 14.45 -15.69 -3.97
C GLU A 131 14.79 -14.88 -5.22
N SER A 132 14.79 -15.45 -6.42
CA SER A 132 15.06 -14.63 -7.61
C SER A 132 13.82 -13.82 -7.99
N GLY A 133 13.86 -12.51 -7.76
CA GLY A 133 12.78 -11.55 -7.94
C GLY A 133 12.20 -11.41 -9.36
N ARG A 134 12.62 -12.25 -10.32
CA ARG A 134 12.13 -12.26 -11.70
C ARG A 134 11.13 -13.39 -12.01
N SER A 135 11.01 -14.42 -11.18
CA SER A 135 10.19 -15.63 -11.46
C SER A 135 8.80 -15.65 -10.80
N GLN A 136 8.37 -14.59 -10.13
CA GLN A 136 7.12 -14.60 -9.33
C GLN A 136 5.85 -14.21 -10.11
N THR A 137 5.94 -13.86 -11.37
CA THR A 137 4.82 -13.31 -12.16
C THR A 137 3.73 -14.33 -12.52
N GLY A 138 3.98 -15.62 -12.37
CA GLY A 138 3.07 -16.69 -12.80
C GLY A 138 2.21 -17.36 -11.73
N ARG A 139 2.23 -16.90 -10.46
CA ARG A 139 1.46 -17.55 -9.39
C ARG A 139 0.06 -16.98 -9.30
N LEU A 140 -0.96 -17.81 -9.54
CA LEU A 140 -2.36 -17.45 -9.35
C LEU A 140 -2.79 -17.94 -7.95
N LEU A 141 -3.08 -17.00 -7.07
CA LEU A 141 -3.68 -17.19 -5.76
C LEU A 141 -4.80 -16.19 -5.59
N LEU A 142 -6.00 -16.68 -5.28
CA LEU A 142 -7.20 -15.86 -5.08
C LEU A 142 -7.84 -16.23 -3.74
N GLY A 143 -8.46 -15.26 -3.06
CA GLY A 143 -9.16 -15.49 -1.80
C GLY A 143 -10.40 -14.62 -1.67
N TYR A 144 -11.55 -15.25 -1.41
CA TYR A 144 -12.84 -14.59 -1.27
C TYR A 144 -13.45 -14.90 0.09
N GLY A 145 -13.91 -13.86 0.78
CA GLY A 145 -14.55 -13.94 2.09
C GLY A 145 -16.08 -13.98 1.98
N ARG A 146 -16.73 -13.79 3.12
CA ARG A 146 -18.21 -13.93 3.30
C ARG A 146 -19.00 -12.79 2.66
N SER A 147 -18.44 -11.60 2.52
CA SER A 147 -19.09 -10.46 1.89
C SER A 147 -18.42 -10.14 0.57
N ILE A 148 -19.20 -10.06 -0.49
CA ILE A 148 -18.75 -9.76 -1.84
C ILE A 148 -19.31 -8.40 -2.25
N GLN A 149 -18.40 -7.47 -2.58
CA GLN A 149 -18.76 -6.15 -3.11
C GLN A 149 -18.14 -5.96 -4.50
N VAL A 150 -18.91 -5.39 -5.39
CA VAL A 150 -18.41 -4.95 -6.69
C VAL A 150 -17.64 -3.66 -6.50
N CYS A 151 -16.40 -3.63 -6.95
CA CYS A 151 -15.71 -2.37 -7.19
C CYS A 151 -16.37 -1.71 -8.39
N ALA A 152 -17.34 -0.85 -8.15
CA ALA A 152 -18.06 -0.11 -9.20
C ALA A 152 -17.12 0.68 -10.12
N ASP A 153 -15.87 0.87 -9.71
CA ASP A 153 -14.92 1.78 -10.31
C ASP A 153 -13.78 1.09 -11.07
N GLY A 154 -13.81 -0.25 -11.21
CA GLY A 154 -12.73 -0.99 -11.89
C GLY A 154 -11.32 -0.74 -11.32
N PHE A 155 -11.26 -0.04 -10.19
CA PHE A 155 -10.03 0.37 -9.53
C PHE A 155 -9.48 -0.75 -8.68
N ASP A 156 -8.18 -0.96 -8.83
CA ASP A 156 -7.42 -1.81 -7.94
C ASP A 156 -6.89 -0.96 -6.77
N PRO A 157 -7.49 -1.04 -5.56
CA PRO A 157 -7.03 -0.26 -4.41
C PRO A 157 -5.65 -0.70 -3.93
N TYR A 158 -5.14 -1.81 -4.46
CA TYR A 158 -3.85 -2.36 -4.09
C TYR A 158 -2.92 -2.31 -5.30
N PRO A 159 -1.84 -1.52 -5.26
CA PRO A 159 -0.83 -1.46 -6.33
C PRO A 159 -0.12 -2.81 -6.52
N ASP A 160 -0.09 -3.65 -5.48
CA ASP A 160 0.28 -5.05 -5.58
C ASP A 160 -0.99 -5.90 -5.79
N GLN A 161 -1.26 -6.23 -7.04
CA GLN A 161 -2.40 -7.04 -7.45
C GLN A 161 -2.53 -8.39 -6.70
N ARG A 162 -1.47 -8.89 -6.08
CA ARG A 162 -1.47 -10.18 -5.39
C ARG A 162 -2.10 -10.10 -4.00
N LEU A 163 -1.81 -9.03 -3.24
CA LEU A 163 -2.43 -8.78 -1.94
C LEU A 163 -3.94 -8.60 -2.05
N ARG A 164 -4.38 -7.85 -3.06
CA ARG A 164 -5.79 -7.63 -3.33
C ARG A 164 -6.56 -8.92 -3.53
N ARG A 165 -5.96 -9.88 -4.22
CA ARG A 165 -6.61 -11.15 -4.55
C ARG A 165 -7.00 -11.98 -3.33
N CYS A 166 -6.42 -11.71 -2.17
CA CYS A 166 -6.71 -12.40 -0.90
C CYS A 166 -7.19 -11.46 0.20
N ALA A 167 -7.34 -10.16 -0.05
CA ALA A 167 -7.69 -9.17 0.97
C ALA A 167 -8.99 -9.51 1.70
N GLY A 168 -9.99 -10.05 1.00
CA GLY A 168 -11.27 -10.44 1.58
C GLY A 168 -11.20 -11.53 2.65
N LEU A 169 -10.10 -12.26 2.76
CA LEU A 169 -9.88 -13.22 3.86
C LEU A 169 -9.39 -12.54 5.14
N PHE A 170 -8.89 -11.31 5.05
CA PHE A 170 -8.35 -10.53 6.17
C PHE A 170 -9.22 -9.30 6.50
N GLU A 171 -10.03 -8.88 5.57
CA GLU A 171 -10.97 -7.75 5.67
C GLU A 171 -12.41 -8.28 5.76
N SER A 172 -13.33 -7.42 6.17
CA SER A 172 -14.76 -7.77 6.24
C SER A 172 -15.41 -8.02 4.88
N GLU A 173 -14.78 -7.55 3.79
CA GLU A 173 -15.36 -7.52 2.47
C GLU A 173 -14.35 -7.93 1.38
N SER A 174 -14.77 -8.82 0.50
CA SER A 174 -14.05 -9.13 -0.74
C SER A 174 -14.53 -8.23 -1.86
N ARG A 175 -13.61 -7.52 -2.49
CA ARG A 175 -13.92 -6.62 -3.61
C ARG A 175 -13.64 -7.32 -4.93
N VAL A 176 -14.68 -7.52 -5.73
CA VAL A 176 -14.60 -8.11 -7.06
C VAL A 176 -14.75 -7.05 -8.14
N THR A 177 -14.19 -7.32 -9.32
CA THR A 177 -14.28 -6.42 -10.47
C THR A 177 -15.72 -6.39 -11.00
N ASP A 178 -16.13 -5.27 -11.59
CA ASP A 178 -17.41 -5.18 -12.31
C ASP A 178 -17.45 -6.22 -13.45
N PRO A 179 -18.35 -7.22 -13.34
CA PRO A 179 -18.45 -8.31 -14.31
C PRO A 179 -18.91 -7.82 -15.69
N VAL A 180 -19.77 -6.81 -15.74
CA VAL A 180 -20.28 -6.23 -17.00
C VAL A 180 -19.12 -5.53 -17.75
N ALA A 181 -18.33 -4.74 -17.04
CA ALA A 181 -17.15 -4.08 -17.61
C ALA A 181 -16.12 -5.12 -18.09
N PHE A 182 -15.94 -6.22 -17.37
CA PHE A 182 -15.05 -7.30 -17.81
C PHE A 182 -15.53 -7.98 -19.10
N LEU A 183 -16.81 -8.35 -19.18
CA LEU A 183 -17.39 -8.98 -20.38
C LEU A 183 -17.34 -8.06 -21.60
N LYS A 184 -17.67 -6.76 -21.42
CA LYS A 184 -17.53 -5.75 -22.49
C LYS A 184 -16.07 -5.63 -22.98
N ARG A 185 -15.12 -5.65 -22.04
CA ARG A 185 -13.68 -5.61 -22.36
C ARG A 185 -13.22 -6.87 -23.14
N LEU A 186 -13.67 -8.06 -22.72
CA LEU A 186 -13.37 -9.30 -23.43
C LEU A 186 -13.93 -9.28 -24.85
N ARG A 187 -15.17 -8.82 -25.05
CA ARG A 187 -15.79 -8.68 -26.37
C ARG A 187 -14.98 -7.72 -27.25
N HIS A 188 -14.62 -6.55 -26.72
CA HIS A 188 -13.81 -5.58 -27.45
C HIS A 188 -12.46 -6.21 -27.88
N LYS A 189 -11.75 -6.85 -26.95
CA LYS A 189 -10.47 -7.51 -27.27
C LYS A 189 -10.64 -8.68 -28.25
N SER A 190 -11.77 -9.40 -28.22
CA SER A 190 -12.03 -10.51 -29.13
C SER A 190 -12.19 -10.09 -30.61
N ARG A 191 -12.60 -8.82 -30.84
CA ARG A 191 -12.74 -8.25 -32.20
C ARG A 191 -11.38 -7.88 -32.80
N TYR A 192 -10.44 -7.36 -32.01
CA TYR A 192 -9.18 -6.77 -32.49
C TYR A 192 -7.94 -7.65 -32.28
N ARG A 193 -7.96 -8.58 -31.30
CA ARG A 193 -6.86 -9.51 -30.98
C ARG A 193 -7.41 -10.91 -30.77
N ALA A 194 -7.64 -11.59 -31.85
CA ALA A 194 -8.57 -12.70 -31.98
C ALA A 194 -8.37 -13.96 -31.10
N GLY A 195 -7.18 -14.30 -30.63
CA GLY A 195 -6.97 -15.66 -30.09
C GLY A 195 -7.54 -15.90 -28.69
N ARG A 196 -6.92 -15.30 -27.65
CA ARG A 196 -7.18 -15.62 -26.23
C ARG A 196 -8.51 -15.08 -25.73
N ALA A 197 -8.83 -13.82 -26.00
CA ALA A 197 -10.07 -13.19 -25.53
C ALA A 197 -11.32 -13.88 -26.12
N ARG A 198 -11.25 -14.34 -27.39
CA ARG A 198 -12.31 -15.08 -28.04
C ARG A 198 -12.54 -16.44 -27.36
N ARG A 199 -11.46 -17.20 -27.07
CA ARG A 199 -11.55 -18.48 -26.38
C ARG A 199 -12.16 -18.34 -24.97
N VAL A 200 -11.70 -17.37 -24.19
CA VAL A 200 -12.24 -17.11 -22.87
C VAL A 200 -13.72 -16.73 -22.94
N LEU A 201 -14.07 -15.81 -23.83
CA LEU A 201 -15.45 -15.38 -24.00
C LEU A 201 -16.35 -16.57 -24.38
N ALA A 202 -15.95 -17.38 -25.35
CA ALA A 202 -16.69 -18.56 -25.77
C ALA A 202 -16.84 -19.59 -24.64
N GLY A 203 -15.77 -19.87 -23.88
CA GLY A 203 -15.79 -20.80 -22.76
C GLY A 203 -16.71 -20.37 -21.61
N LEU A 204 -16.90 -19.05 -21.43
CA LEU A 204 -17.77 -18.53 -20.34
C LEU A 204 -19.26 -18.49 -20.74
N MET A 205 -19.58 -18.29 -22.04
CA MET A 205 -20.95 -17.99 -22.47
C MET A 205 -21.96 -19.08 -22.14
N GLY A 206 -21.64 -20.34 -22.40
CA GLY A 206 -22.55 -21.47 -22.12
C GLY A 206 -22.88 -21.61 -20.65
N GLY A 207 -21.88 -21.54 -19.78
CA GLY A 207 -22.06 -21.60 -18.33
C GLY A 207 -22.80 -20.39 -17.77
N LEU A 208 -22.53 -19.18 -18.27
CA LEU A 208 -23.27 -17.99 -17.88
C LEU A 208 -24.74 -18.04 -18.26
N ARG A 209 -25.06 -18.49 -19.48
CA ARG A 209 -26.45 -18.68 -19.93
C ARG A 209 -27.20 -19.66 -19.01
N ALA A 210 -26.59 -20.81 -18.73
CA ALA A 210 -27.17 -21.80 -17.84
C ALA A 210 -27.37 -21.29 -16.40
N TRP A 211 -26.44 -20.49 -15.90
CA TRP A 211 -26.47 -19.94 -14.55
C TRP A 211 -27.44 -18.76 -14.39
N LEU A 212 -27.35 -17.78 -15.29
CA LEU A 212 -28.12 -16.54 -15.21
C LEU A 212 -29.57 -16.72 -15.71
N GLY A 213 -29.79 -17.67 -16.60
CA GLY A 213 -31.10 -17.93 -17.19
C GLY A 213 -31.47 -17.06 -18.40
N TRP A 214 -30.48 -16.33 -18.95
CA TRP A 214 -30.60 -15.50 -20.15
C TRP A 214 -29.34 -15.53 -21.00
N ASP A 215 -29.44 -15.14 -22.29
CA ASP A 215 -28.34 -15.21 -23.23
C ASP A 215 -27.42 -13.99 -23.12
N VAL A 216 -26.26 -14.20 -22.48
CA VAL A 216 -25.24 -13.17 -22.28
C VAL A 216 -24.60 -12.72 -23.60
N ALA A 217 -24.41 -13.63 -24.57
CA ALA A 217 -23.82 -13.31 -25.86
C ALA A 217 -24.75 -12.38 -26.65
N GLN A 218 -26.04 -12.70 -26.72
CA GLN A 218 -27.05 -11.87 -27.37
C GLN A 218 -27.18 -10.50 -26.69
N SER A 219 -27.15 -10.45 -25.35
CA SER A 219 -27.25 -9.20 -24.59
C SER A 219 -26.00 -8.31 -24.79
N LEU A 220 -24.83 -8.91 -24.95
CA LEU A 220 -23.60 -8.19 -25.36
C LEU A 220 -23.74 -7.59 -26.76
N GLU A 221 -24.34 -8.32 -27.71
CA GLU A 221 -24.54 -7.85 -29.09
C GLU A 221 -25.52 -6.69 -29.16
N ARG A 222 -26.61 -6.78 -28.44
CA ARG A 222 -27.67 -5.77 -28.42
C ARG A 222 -27.40 -4.60 -27.47
N SER A 223 -26.25 -4.55 -26.83
CA SER A 223 -25.90 -3.55 -25.80
C SER A 223 -26.86 -3.51 -24.60
N GLN A 224 -27.54 -4.61 -24.31
CA GLN A 224 -28.53 -4.75 -23.23
C GLN A 224 -27.95 -5.38 -21.96
N LEU A 225 -26.65 -5.66 -21.94
CA LEU A 225 -26.01 -6.39 -20.85
C LEU A 225 -26.22 -5.73 -19.47
N ASP A 226 -26.13 -4.39 -19.39
CA ASP A 226 -26.33 -3.66 -18.13
C ASP A 226 -27.76 -3.83 -17.60
N VAL A 227 -28.76 -3.78 -18.48
CA VAL A 227 -30.17 -3.91 -18.10
C VAL A 227 -30.44 -5.32 -17.61
N GLN A 228 -30.07 -6.34 -18.39
CA GLN A 228 -30.25 -7.74 -18.04
C GLN A 228 -29.50 -8.12 -16.76
N TRP A 229 -28.30 -7.59 -16.58
CA TRP A 229 -27.53 -7.80 -15.35
C TRP A 229 -28.25 -7.23 -14.13
N ARG A 230 -28.74 -5.99 -14.20
CA ARG A 230 -29.47 -5.36 -13.08
C ARG A 230 -30.77 -6.07 -12.72
N SER A 231 -31.48 -6.64 -13.70
CA SER A 231 -32.72 -7.40 -13.48
C SER A 231 -32.46 -8.80 -12.94
N THR A 232 -31.24 -9.31 -12.96
CA THR A 232 -30.90 -10.65 -12.48
C THR A 232 -30.98 -10.72 -10.94
N PRO A 233 -31.61 -11.73 -10.35
CA PRO A 233 -31.69 -11.88 -8.90
C PRO A 233 -30.28 -11.93 -8.25
N ARG A 234 -30.10 -11.25 -7.11
CA ARG A 234 -28.80 -11.15 -6.41
C ARG A 234 -28.19 -12.53 -6.10
N ALA A 235 -29.05 -13.52 -5.80
CA ALA A 235 -28.63 -14.90 -5.55
C ALA A 235 -27.91 -15.56 -6.75
N ARG A 236 -28.15 -15.10 -7.99
CA ARG A 236 -27.43 -15.52 -9.20
C ARG A 236 -26.33 -14.56 -9.59
N GLN A 237 -26.52 -13.25 -9.32
CA GLN A 237 -25.50 -12.24 -9.64
C GLN A 237 -24.21 -12.47 -8.86
N VAL A 238 -24.26 -12.60 -7.52
CA VAL A 238 -23.06 -12.62 -6.69
C VAL A 238 -22.16 -13.82 -6.98
N PRO A 239 -22.65 -15.05 -7.11
CA PRO A 239 -21.80 -16.17 -7.54
C PRO A 239 -21.19 -15.95 -8.94
N ALA A 240 -21.97 -15.40 -9.89
CA ALA A 240 -21.46 -15.08 -11.23
C ALA A 240 -20.36 -13.99 -11.17
N MET A 241 -20.49 -12.99 -10.28
CA MET A 241 -19.45 -11.99 -10.04
C MET A 241 -18.13 -12.62 -9.60
N VAL A 242 -18.17 -13.52 -8.62
CA VAL A 242 -16.98 -14.24 -8.14
C VAL A 242 -16.37 -15.07 -9.26
N ALA A 243 -17.17 -15.84 -9.99
CA ALA A 243 -16.69 -16.66 -11.09
C ALA A 243 -16.04 -15.84 -12.22
N LEU A 244 -16.65 -14.68 -12.56
CA LEU A 244 -16.11 -13.77 -13.58
C LEU A 244 -14.87 -13.03 -13.09
N ASP A 245 -14.74 -12.73 -11.80
CA ASP A 245 -13.53 -12.17 -11.22
C ASP A 245 -12.38 -13.19 -11.25
N ILE A 246 -12.65 -14.46 -10.94
CA ILE A 246 -11.68 -15.56 -11.13
C ILE A 246 -11.26 -15.62 -12.61
N ALA A 247 -12.21 -15.62 -13.55
CA ALA A 247 -11.93 -15.65 -14.98
C ALA A 247 -11.04 -14.48 -15.43
N ARG A 248 -11.29 -13.27 -14.90
CA ARG A 248 -10.47 -12.10 -15.17
C ARG A 248 -9.03 -12.28 -14.70
N HIS A 249 -8.86 -12.75 -13.47
CA HIS A 249 -7.51 -12.97 -12.93
C HIS A 249 -6.73 -14.05 -13.68
N VAL A 250 -7.42 -15.13 -14.07
CA VAL A 250 -6.88 -16.20 -14.89
C VAL A 250 -6.48 -15.66 -16.28
N PHE A 251 -7.34 -14.86 -16.92
CA PHE A 251 -7.06 -14.23 -18.18
C PHE A 251 -5.87 -13.27 -18.13
N ASP A 252 -5.80 -12.43 -17.10
CA ASP A 252 -4.70 -11.47 -16.90
C ASP A 252 -3.38 -12.18 -16.56
N ALA A 253 -3.42 -13.34 -15.87
CA ALA A 253 -2.25 -14.17 -15.60
C ALA A 253 -1.73 -14.85 -16.86
N ALA A 254 -2.60 -15.42 -17.68
CA ALA A 254 -2.25 -16.10 -18.93
C ALA A 254 -1.57 -15.16 -19.95
N ALA A 255 -1.97 -13.90 -19.99
CA ALA A 255 -1.34 -12.90 -20.87
C ALA A 255 0.15 -12.69 -20.58
N ARG A 256 0.59 -13.00 -19.35
CA ARG A 256 2.00 -12.89 -18.92
C ARG A 256 2.81 -14.15 -19.15
N LEU A 257 2.14 -15.29 -19.32
CA LEU A 257 2.75 -16.61 -19.42
C LEU A 257 2.73 -17.19 -20.85
N ASP A 258 2.21 -16.43 -21.78
CA ASP A 258 2.03 -16.85 -23.19
C ASP A 258 1.21 -18.15 -23.37
N GLU A 259 0.30 -18.42 -22.45
CA GLU A 259 -0.54 -19.62 -22.41
C GLU A 259 -1.62 -19.60 -23.48
N ALA A 260 -1.76 -20.70 -24.22
CA ALA A 260 -2.73 -20.81 -25.32
C ALA A 260 -4.19 -20.81 -24.83
N ASP A 261 -4.49 -21.48 -23.71
CA ASP A 261 -5.82 -21.52 -23.09
C ASP A 261 -5.80 -20.90 -21.69
N PRO A 262 -6.23 -19.64 -21.57
CA PRO A 262 -6.20 -18.93 -20.28
C PRO A 262 -6.98 -19.62 -19.16
N LEU A 263 -8.11 -20.27 -19.44
CA LEU A 263 -8.95 -20.91 -18.43
C LEU A 263 -8.34 -22.17 -17.82
N ARG A 264 -7.30 -22.74 -18.43
CA ARG A 264 -6.56 -23.89 -17.93
C ARG A 264 -5.36 -23.56 -17.07
N GLN A 265 -5.23 -22.32 -16.64
CA GLN A 265 -4.13 -21.91 -15.75
C GLN A 265 -4.17 -22.66 -14.41
N PRO A 266 -3.03 -23.19 -13.92
CA PRO A 266 -2.94 -23.74 -12.56
C PRO A 266 -2.96 -22.62 -11.52
N GLY A 267 -3.67 -22.84 -10.42
CA GLY A 267 -3.78 -21.86 -9.35
C GLY A 267 -4.47 -22.37 -8.11
N LEU A 268 -4.51 -21.54 -7.08
CA LEU A 268 -5.17 -21.82 -5.80
C LEU A 268 -6.24 -20.77 -5.53
N VAL A 269 -7.46 -21.20 -5.24
CA VAL A 269 -8.60 -20.36 -4.88
C VAL A 269 -9.08 -20.74 -3.49
N LEU A 270 -9.16 -19.76 -2.61
CA LEU A 270 -9.59 -19.89 -1.23
C LEU A 270 -10.96 -19.23 -1.08
N LEU A 271 -11.96 -19.97 -0.61
CA LEU A 271 -13.33 -19.50 -0.46
C LEU A 271 -13.77 -19.61 1.01
N GLU A 272 -14.08 -18.47 1.64
CA GLU A 272 -14.64 -18.42 2.99
C GLU A 272 -16.12 -18.06 2.93
N GLY A 273 -16.96 -18.86 3.60
CA GLY A 273 -18.36 -18.52 3.82
C GLY A 273 -19.18 -18.34 2.55
N MET A 274 -18.95 -19.18 1.55
CA MET A 274 -19.68 -19.17 0.26
C MET A 274 -21.20 -19.21 0.46
N GLU A 275 -21.69 -19.81 1.54
CA GLU A 275 -23.11 -19.87 1.88
C GLU A 275 -23.77 -18.51 2.13
N ALA A 276 -22.98 -17.48 2.42
CA ALA A 276 -23.49 -16.12 2.63
C ALA A 276 -23.93 -15.44 1.32
N TRP A 277 -23.38 -15.85 0.18
CA TRP A 277 -23.66 -15.26 -1.13
C TRP A 277 -24.06 -16.26 -2.22
N CYS A 278 -23.95 -17.57 -1.98
CA CYS A 278 -24.43 -18.64 -2.86
C CYS A 278 -25.41 -19.54 -2.09
N PRO A 279 -26.72 -19.45 -2.36
CA PRO A 279 -27.74 -20.24 -1.66
C PRO A 279 -27.47 -21.75 -1.72
N THR A 280 -27.78 -22.47 -0.65
CA THR A 280 -27.45 -23.90 -0.50
C THR A 280 -27.96 -24.75 -1.67
N GLY A 281 -29.12 -24.48 -2.20
CA GLY A 281 -29.68 -25.19 -3.37
C GLY A 281 -28.91 -24.96 -4.68
N GLN A 282 -28.11 -23.88 -4.76
CA GLN A 282 -27.35 -23.49 -5.96
C GLN A 282 -25.88 -23.86 -5.86
N GLN A 283 -25.34 -24.18 -4.68
CA GLN A 283 -23.92 -24.41 -4.45
C GLN A 283 -23.36 -25.55 -5.34
N ALA A 284 -24.11 -26.63 -5.50
CA ALA A 284 -23.69 -27.75 -6.36
C ALA A 284 -23.58 -27.37 -7.85
N ALA A 285 -24.48 -26.51 -8.32
CA ALA A 285 -24.45 -26.01 -9.69
C ALA A 285 -23.29 -25.02 -9.89
N PHE A 286 -23.06 -24.16 -8.89
CA PHE A 286 -21.94 -23.21 -8.89
C PHE A 286 -20.58 -23.91 -8.91
N VAL A 287 -20.40 -24.94 -8.06
CA VAL A 287 -19.18 -25.74 -8.04
C VAL A 287 -18.95 -26.43 -9.38
N ARG A 288 -19.98 -27.01 -9.98
CA ARG A 288 -19.88 -27.61 -11.32
C ARG A 288 -19.50 -26.59 -12.38
N MET A 289 -20.04 -25.37 -12.33
CA MET A 289 -19.67 -24.30 -13.25
C MET A 289 -18.18 -23.92 -13.12
N LEU A 290 -17.69 -23.76 -11.89
CA LEU A 290 -16.26 -23.49 -11.64
C LEU A 290 -15.37 -24.65 -12.10
N ASP A 291 -15.83 -25.88 -11.94
CA ASP A 291 -15.12 -27.09 -12.32
C ASP A 291 -14.93 -27.21 -13.83
N ILE A 292 -15.95 -26.81 -14.58
CA ILE A 292 -15.93 -26.77 -16.05
C ILE A 292 -15.06 -25.61 -16.55
N TRP A 293 -15.21 -24.43 -15.95
CA TRP A 293 -14.47 -23.25 -16.40
C TRP A 293 -12.98 -23.29 -16.08
N PHE A 294 -12.64 -23.87 -14.93
CA PHE A 294 -11.26 -23.82 -14.38
C PHE A 294 -10.77 -25.22 -14.02
N PRO A 295 -10.52 -26.10 -15.00
CA PRO A 295 -10.20 -27.51 -14.73
C PRO A 295 -8.87 -27.70 -13.98
N ASN A 296 -8.00 -26.70 -13.98
CA ASN A 296 -6.67 -26.77 -13.36
C ASN A 296 -6.54 -25.90 -12.10
N LEU A 297 -7.63 -25.32 -11.56
CA LEU A 297 -7.59 -24.64 -10.27
C LEU A 297 -7.82 -25.61 -9.11
N GLN A 298 -7.08 -25.40 -8.03
CA GLN A 298 -7.32 -26.04 -6.73
C GLN A 298 -8.21 -25.12 -5.89
N PHE A 299 -9.29 -25.64 -5.31
CA PHE A 299 -10.23 -24.92 -4.47
C PHE A 299 -10.20 -25.43 -3.04
N ILE A 300 -10.05 -24.53 -2.06
CA ILE A 300 -10.13 -24.85 -0.65
C ILE A 300 -11.22 -23.98 -0.03
N LEU A 301 -12.21 -24.63 0.60
CA LEU A 301 -13.43 -24.00 1.11
C LEU A 301 -13.50 -24.08 2.63
N ALA A 302 -13.89 -22.98 3.28
CA ALA A 302 -14.36 -22.96 4.65
C ALA A 302 -15.82 -22.53 4.67
N LEU A 303 -16.71 -23.40 5.15
CA LEU A 303 -18.15 -23.18 5.25
C LEU A 303 -18.58 -23.25 6.72
N ASP A 304 -19.70 -22.61 7.06
CA ASP A 304 -20.33 -22.78 8.37
C ASP A 304 -20.83 -24.21 8.58
N SER A 305 -20.98 -24.62 9.84
CA SER A 305 -21.32 -26.01 10.21
C SER A 305 -22.57 -26.55 9.53
N GLY A 306 -23.62 -25.73 9.44
CA GLY A 306 -24.87 -26.07 8.79
C GLY A 306 -24.75 -26.22 7.29
N ALA A 307 -24.04 -25.32 6.62
CA ALA A 307 -23.79 -25.36 5.19
C ALA A 307 -22.86 -26.53 4.83
N ARG A 308 -21.82 -26.78 5.65
CA ARG A 308 -20.90 -27.91 5.50
C ARG A 308 -21.62 -29.28 5.49
N ARG A 309 -22.63 -29.48 6.38
CA ARG A 309 -23.40 -30.72 6.45
C ARG A 309 -24.21 -30.97 5.17
N ARG A 310 -24.71 -29.90 4.56
CA ARG A 310 -25.57 -29.92 3.35
C ARG A 310 -24.79 -29.89 2.04
N PHE A 311 -23.48 -29.61 2.08
CA PHE A 311 -22.67 -29.56 0.87
C PHE A 311 -22.52 -30.95 0.22
N PRO A 312 -22.69 -31.07 -1.11
CA PRO A 312 -22.71 -32.37 -1.80
C PRO A 312 -21.38 -33.13 -1.64
N ARG A 313 -21.45 -34.28 -0.92
CA ARG A 313 -20.25 -35.08 -0.62
C ARG A 313 -19.52 -35.56 -1.85
N ARG A 314 -20.25 -35.90 -2.92
CA ARG A 314 -19.70 -36.38 -4.20
C ARG A 314 -18.83 -35.37 -4.96
N LEU A 315 -18.94 -34.08 -4.63
CA LEU A 315 -18.13 -33.04 -5.26
C LEU A 315 -16.82 -32.81 -4.52
N LEU A 316 -16.63 -33.40 -3.35
CA LEU A 316 -15.47 -33.19 -2.49
C LEU A 316 -14.51 -34.38 -2.58
N GLN A 317 -13.27 -34.11 -2.90
CA GLN A 317 -12.20 -35.12 -2.87
C GLN A 317 -11.66 -35.31 -1.45
N GLN A 318 -11.78 -34.25 -0.61
CA GLN A 318 -11.29 -34.31 0.76
C GLN A 318 -12.12 -33.48 1.72
N ARG A 319 -12.30 -33.98 2.94
CA ARG A 319 -12.75 -33.22 4.11
C ARG A 319 -11.64 -33.25 5.17
N LEU A 320 -11.08 -32.10 5.46
CA LEU A 320 -10.11 -31.95 6.56
C LEU A 320 -10.87 -31.55 7.82
N THR A 321 -10.73 -32.33 8.87
CA THR A 321 -11.17 -31.99 10.20
C THR A 321 -10.01 -31.33 10.92
N ILE A 322 -10.17 -30.07 11.28
CA ILE A 322 -9.23 -29.36 12.15
C ILE A 322 -9.73 -29.60 13.56
N PRO A 323 -8.92 -30.08 14.49
CA PRO A 323 -9.30 -30.19 15.89
C PRO A 323 -9.82 -28.86 16.40
N GLU A 324 -10.97 -28.87 17.07
CA GLU A 324 -11.47 -27.66 17.71
C GLU A 324 -10.51 -27.20 18.78
N PRO A 325 -10.18 -25.92 18.83
CA PRO A 325 -9.35 -25.39 19.88
C PRO A 325 -10.06 -25.52 21.23
N GLN A 326 -9.28 -25.74 22.29
CA GLN A 326 -9.80 -25.58 23.63
C GLN A 326 -10.39 -24.18 23.80
N PRO A 327 -11.41 -23.99 24.66
CA PRO A 327 -12.04 -22.68 24.86
C PRO A 327 -10.98 -21.63 25.15
N ARG A 328 -11.10 -20.51 24.48
CA ARG A 328 -10.20 -19.36 24.69
C ARG A 328 -10.08 -19.06 26.15
N PRO A 329 -8.89 -18.84 26.69
CA PRO A 329 -8.79 -18.02 27.88
C PRO A 329 -9.53 -16.70 27.59
N ALA A 330 -10.26 -16.21 28.57
CA ALA A 330 -11.05 -14.99 28.47
C ALA A 330 -10.27 -13.86 27.77
N PRO A 331 -10.94 -12.92 27.07
CA PRO A 331 -10.25 -11.82 26.41
C PRO A 331 -9.23 -11.26 27.39
N VAL A 332 -7.96 -11.32 27.04
CA VAL A 332 -6.92 -10.70 27.86
C VAL A 332 -7.34 -9.24 27.90
N GLU A 333 -7.80 -8.80 29.08
CA GLU A 333 -7.98 -7.38 29.34
C GLU A 333 -6.72 -6.66 28.86
N PRO A 334 -6.85 -5.47 28.23
CA PRO A 334 -5.69 -4.75 27.76
C PRO A 334 -4.66 -4.75 28.89
N ARG A 335 -3.53 -5.41 28.65
CA ARG A 335 -2.50 -5.72 29.67
C ARG A 335 -2.26 -4.46 30.46
N ARG A 336 -2.72 -4.45 31.72
CA ARG A 336 -2.53 -3.30 32.59
C ARG A 336 -1.05 -3.00 32.63
N LEU A 337 -0.69 -1.78 32.33
CA LEU A 337 0.70 -1.37 32.42
C LEU A 337 1.14 -1.50 33.88
N PRO A 338 2.39 -1.89 34.15
CA PRO A 338 2.93 -1.85 35.50
C PRO A 338 2.74 -0.46 36.10
N ARG A 339 2.53 -0.40 37.42
CA ARG A 339 2.41 0.87 38.14
C ARG A 339 3.64 1.74 37.87
N GLY A 340 3.45 3.02 37.52
CA GLY A 340 4.53 3.93 37.17
C GLY A 340 5.11 3.76 35.76
N ALA A 341 4.52 2.87 34.93
CA ALA A 341 4.92 2.77 33.54
C ALA A 341 4.50 4.02 32.75
N VAL A 342 5.27 4.33 31.72
CA VAL A 342 5.05 5.46 30.82
C VAL A 342 4.45 4.95 29.51
N LEU A 343 3.28 5.47 29.14
CA LEU A 343 2.63 5.19 27.88
C LEU A 343 2.99 6.28 26.87
N LEU A 344 3.67 5.90 25.79
CA LEU A 344 3.97 6.77 24.67
C LEU A 344 2.96 6.52 23.54
N LEU A 345 2.38 7.59 22.98
CA LEU A 345 1.38 7.53 21.92
C LEU A 345 1.84 8.24 20.67
N ASP A 346 2.06 7.49 19.59
CA ASP A 346 2.31 8.00 18.23
C ASP A 346 0.97 8.09 17.48
N LEU A 347 0.39 9.31 17.38
CA LEU A 347 -0.99 9.48 16.93
C LEU A 347 -1.15 9.39 15.41
N ASP A 348 -0.24 9.95 14.67
CA ASP A 348 -0.38 10.14 13.22
C ASP A 348 0.93 10.04 12.44
N GLY A 349 2.07 9.81 13.11
CA GLY A 349 3.37 9.64 12.48
C GLY A 349 3.43 8.40 11.58
N ARG A 350 3.95 8.58 10.35
CA ARG A 350 4.26 7.47 9.44
C ARG A 350 5.67 6.94 9.64
N LEU A 351 6.61 7.85 9.88
CA LEU A 351 7.96 7.51 10.36
C LEU A 351 7.95 7.33 11.87
N PRO A 352 8.92 6.61 12.43
CA PRO A 352 9.17 6.60 13.86
C PRO A 352 9.32 8.01 14.41
N ASN A 353 8.64 8.29 15.51
CA ASN A 353 8.61 9.61 16.12
C ASN A 353 9.86 9.84 16.98
N LEU A 354 10.75 10.74 16.56
CA LEU A 354 12.03 10.98 17.22
C LEU A 354 11.87 11.52 18.65
N ALA A 355 10.86 12.38 18.90
CA ALA A 355 10.59 12.88 20.23
C ALA A 355 10.20 11.76 21.19
N LEU A 356 9.34 10.83 20.75
CA LEU A 356 8.98 9.65 21.56
C LEU A 356 10.17 8.72 21.77
N MET A 357 11.11 8.61 20.81
CA MET A 357 12.34 7.82 20.97
C MET A 357 13.27 8.43 22.05
N LYS A 358 13.38 9.76 22.09
CA LYS A 358 14.14 10.47 23.13
C LYS A 358 13.49 10.34 24.50
N LEU A 359 12.18 10.51 24.59
CA LEU A 359 11.40 10.28 25.80
C LEU A 359 11.53 8.83 26.31
N SER A 360 11.49 7.85 25.39
CA SER A 360 11.72 6.45 25.76
C SER A 360 13.09 6.24 26.41
N ARG A 361 14.14 6.82 25.81
CA ARG A 361 15.49 6.75 26.39
C ARG A 361 15.55 7.36 27.78
N TYR A 362 14.95 8.54 27.93
CA TYR A 362 14.93 9.27 29.21
C TYR A 362 14.26 8.46 30.33
N PHE A 363 13.06 7.95 30.10
CA PHE A 363 12.33 7.21 31.12
C PHE A 363 12.93 5.81 31.39
N LYS A 364 13.48 5.16 30.38
CA LYS A 364 14.20 3.88 30.59
C LYS A 364 15.48 4.07 31.39
N ALA A 365 16.19 5.18 31.23
CA ALA A 365 17.34 5.51 32.06
C ALA A 365 16.98 5.71 33.56
N GLN A 366 15.73 6.07 33.83
CA GLN A 366 15.16 6.15 35.18
C GLN A 366 14.57 4.80 35.69
N GLY A 367 14.81 3.70 34.95
CA GLY A 367 14.28 2.37 35.33
C GLY A 367 12.78 2.18 35.08
N ARG A 368 12.11 3.12 34.39
CA ARG A 368 10.68 3.00 34.11
C ARG A 368 10.41 2.09 32.89
N VAL A 369 9.31 1.35 32.97
CA VAL A 369 8.79 0.59 31.83
C VAL A 369 8.12 1.56 30.87
N VAL A 370 8.48 1.45 29.60
CA VAL A 370 7.92 2.30 28.52
C VAL A 370 7.17 1.42 27.54
N ASP A 371 5.90 1.74 27.26
CA ASP A 371 5.07 1.09 26.25
C ASP A 371 4.70 2.08 25.15
N LEU A 372 4.88 1.68 23.89
CA LEU A 372 4.51 2.50 22.73
C LEU A 372 3.24 1.96 22.07
N ARG A 373 2.26 2.84 21.86
CA ARG A 373 1.07 2.55 21.08
C ARG A 373 0.91 3.54 19.93
N ARG A 374 0.36 3.04 18.83
CA ARG A 374 0.01 3.88 17.67
C ARG A 374 -1.50 4.07 17.57
N GLY A 375 -1.91 5.33 17.33
CA GLY A 375 -3.32 5.68 17.24
C GLY A 375 -3.98 5.94 18.60
N HIS A 376 -5.30 5.75 18.68
CA HIS A 376 -6.13 6.20 19.81
C HIS A 376 -7.17 5.17 20.26
N LYS A 377 -7.06 3.91 19.85
CA LYS A 377 -8.04 2.84 20.16
C LYS A 377 -7.44 1.76 21.05
N GLY A 378 -8.26 1.22 21.96
CA GLY A 378 -7.86 0.09 22.82
C GLY A 378 -6.68 0.41 23.71
N LEU A 379 -6.63 1.64 24.24
CA LEU A 379 -5.52 2.12 25.06
C LEU A 379 -5.72 1.73 26.53
N PRO A 380 -4.67 1.24 27.22
CA PRO A 380 -4.75 0.87 28.63
C PRO A 380 -4.82 2.12 29.52
N PRO A 381 -5.37 2.03 30.74
CA PRO A 381 -5.21 3.07 31.73
C PRO A 381 -3.72 3.24 32.08
N ALA A 382 -3.26 4.48 32.21
CA ALA A 382 -1.88 4.82 32.52
C ALA A 382 -1.83 6.12 33.34
N GLU A 383 -0.87 6.20 34.26
CA GLU A 383 -0.66 7.39 35.12
C GLU A 383 0.14 8.49 34.40
N ILE A 384 1.01 8.11 33.47
CA ILE A 384 1.84 9.00 32.68
C ILE A 384 1.63 8.66 31.21
N VAL A 385 1.06 9.59 30.44
CA VAL A 385 0.76 9.44 29.03
C VAL A 385 1.36 10.62 28.25
N LEU A 386 2.29 10.31 27.35
CA LEU A 386 2.94 11.30 26.50
C LEU A 386 2.56 11.01 25.03
N ALA A 387 1.83 11.92 24.42
CA ALA A 387 1.34 11.74 23.05
C ALA A 387 1.98 12.74 22.10
N SER A 388 2.38 12.28 20.92
CA SER A 388 2.88 13.12 19.85
C SER A 388 1.91 13.12 18.66
N CYS A 389 1.51 14.34 18.25
CA CYS A 389 0.70 14.61 17.07
C CYS A 389 1.53 15.48 16.11
N VAL A 390 1.83 14.96 14.95
CA VAL A 390 2.72 15.64 13.97
C VAL A 390 1.90 16.54 13.04
N PHE A 391 0.71 16.11 12.63
CA PHE A 391 -0.10 16.78 11.63
C PHE A 391 -1.27 17.56 12.25
N HIS A 392 -1.54 18.73 11.68
CA HIS A 392 -2.73 19.52 12.01
C HIS A 392 -3.87 19.20 11.03
N THR A 393 -4.53 18.05 11.21
CA THR A 393 -5.66 17.63 10.37
C THR A 393 -6.93 17.45 11.21
N PRO A 394 -8.14 17.54 10.60
CA PRO A 394 -9.39 17.24 11.32
C PRO A 394 -9.41 15.85 11.97
N VAL A 395 -8.72 14.89 11.34
CA VAL A 395 -8.59 13.53 11.89
C VAL A 395 -7.67 13.50 13.11
N SER A 396 -6.53 14.18 13.03
CA SER A 396 -5.59 14.31 14.16
C SER A 396 -6.24 15.05 15.32
N ALA A 397 -6.94 16.14 15.06
CA ALA A 397 -7.67 16.91 16.08
C ALA A 397 -8.71 16.04 16.83
N ARG A 398 -9.50 15.23 16.10
CA ARG A 398 -10.45 14.30 16.71
C ARG A 398 -9.75 13.24 17.58
N ARG A 399 -8.60 12.73 17.16
CA ARG A 399 -7.81 11.77 17.95
C ARG A 399 -7.31 12.40 19.23
N VAL A 400 -6.79 13.62 19.16
CA VAL A 400 -6.36 14.40 20.32
C VAL A 400 -7.51 14.59 21.31
N GLU A 401 -8.69 14.96 20.82
CA GLU A 401 -9.87 15.16 21.67
C GLU A 401 -10.31 13.87 22.38
N VAL A 402 -10.27 12.72 21.69
CA VAL A 402 -10.55 11.42 22.30
C VAL A 402 -9.57 11.11 23.43
N LEU A 403 -8.28 11.41 23.24
CA LEU A 403 -7.26 11.20 24.29
C LEU A 403 -7.43 12.13 25.47
N ARG A 404 -7.75 13.39 25.25
CA ARG A 404 -8.03 14.36 26.33
C ARG A 404 -9.17 13.89 27.22
N ARG A 405 -10.26 13.41 26.62
CA ARG A 405 -11.39 12.84 27.39
C ARG A 405 -11.03 11.56 28.15
N HIS A 406 -10.14 10.74 27.57
CA HIS A 406 -9.82 9.43 28.16
C HIS A 406 -8.80 9.52 29.30
N TYR A 407 -7.77 10.37 29.16
CA TYR A 407 -6.66 10.43 30.11
C TYR A 407 -6.66 11.69 31.00
N GLY A 408 -7.43 12.73 30.64
CA GLY A 408 -7.50 13.97 31.43
C GLY A 408 -6.12 14.57 31.70
N SER A 409 -5.84 14.82 33.00
CA SER A 409 -4.58 15.41 33.46
C SER A 409 -3.35 14.53 33.32
N ALA A 410 -3.52 13.21 33.16
CA ALA A 410 -2.39 12.29 32.92
C ALA A 410 -1.76 12.45 31.53
N LEU A 411 -2.46 13.15 30.60
CA LEU A 411 -2.05 13.32 29.22
C LEU A 411 -1.19 14.57 29.03
N GLN A 412 0.03 14.39 28.55
CA GLN A 412 0.85 15.46 27.99
C GLN A 412 0.93 15.32 26.47
N LEU A 413 0.58 16.39 25.78
CA LEU A 413 0.53 16.45 24.31
C LEU A 413 1.67 17.27 23.77
N GLY A 414 2.35 16.76 22.74
CA GLY A 414 3.39 17.46 21.99
C GLY A 414 3.28 17.22 20.49
N GLY A 415 4.21 17.81 19.76
CA GLY A 415 4.34 17.71 18.31
C GLY A 415 3.77 18.88 17.54
N SER A 416 4.20 19.02 16.29
CA SER A 416 3.91 20.17 15.41
C SER A 416 2.41 20.34 15.08
N GLY A 417 1.63 19.27 15.20
CA GLY A 417 0.17 19.33 15.00
C GLY A 417 -0.60 19.89 16.19
N VAL A 418 0.07 20.07 17.34
CA VAL A 418 -0.51 20.64 18.56
C VAL A 418 -0.03 22.08 18.78
N ASP A 419 1.30 22.28 18.79
CA ASP A 419 1.93 23.58 18.94
C ASP A 419 3.34 23.54 18.35
N LEU A 420 3.64 24.54 17.49
CA LEU A 420 4.95 24.66 16.85
C LEU A 420 6.06 25.10 17.80
N ARG A 421 5.72 25.71 18.94
CA ARG A 421 6.67 26.23 19.92
C ARG A 421 7.07 25.20 20.98
N LEU A 422 6.27 24.13 21.15
CA LEU A 422 6.60 23.09 22.11
C LEU A 422 7.92 22.41 21.78
N ARG A 423 8.76 22.26 22.79
CA ARG A 423 10.04 21.56 22.74
C ARG A 423 10.12 20.54 23.87
N LEU A 424 10.92 19.53 23.69
CA LEU A 424 11.35 18.70 24.80
C LEU A 424 12.28 19.52 25.71
N ALA A 425 12.32 19.15 26.99
CA ALA A 425 13.30 19.74 27.91
C ALA A 425 14.73 19.53 27.37
N PRO A 426 15.65 20.48 27.57
CA PRO A 426 16.98 20.44 26.96
C PRO A 426 17.74 19.14 27.24
N GLU A 427 17.61 18.58 28.42
CA GLU A 427 18.22 17.31 28.83
C GLU A 427 17.67 16.11 28.07
N ILE A 428 16.40 16.15 27.65
CA ILE A 428 15.75 15.11 26.83
C ILE A 428 16.10 15.32 25.36
N GLU A 429 16.10 16.59 24.92
CA GLU A 429 16.44 16.94 23.53
C GLU A 429 17.87 16.57 23.18
N ALA A 430 18.81 16.63 24.13
CA ALA A 430 20.19 16.20 23.96
C ALA A 430 20.37 14.68 23.82
N LEU A 431 19.38 13.87 24.22
CA LEU A 431 19.48 12.41 24.14
C LEU A 431 19.45 11.91 22.72
N GLY A 432 20.24 10.87 22.45
CA GLY A 432 20.11 10.10 21.21
C GLY A 432 18.80 9.29 21.16
N PRO A 433 18.37 8.85 19.98
CA PRO A 433 17.14 8.07 19.81
C PRO A 433 17.26 6.68 20.46
N ASP A 434 16.16 6.22 21.09
CA ASP A 434 16.01 4.83 21.51
C ASP A 434 15.42 4.01 20.36
N TYR A 435 16.25 3.33 19.62
CA TYR A 435 15.83 2.50 18.50
C TYR A 435 15.07 1.24 18.92
N SER A 436 15.14 0.82 20.17
CA SER A 436 14.37 -0.34 20.65
C SER A 436 12.87 -0.05 20.69
N LEU A 437 12.48 1.25 20.74
CA LEU A 437 11.08 1.66 20.72
C LEU A 437 10.38 1.36 19.37
N TYR A 438 11.14 1.36 18.25
CA TYR A 438 10.64 1.06 16.90
C TYR A 438 11.48 -0.05 16.24
N PRO A 439 11.28 -1.32 16.62
CA PRO A 439 12.06 -2.45 16.10
C PRO A 439 12.03 -2.58 14.57
N ASP A 440 10.96 -2.10 13.94
CA ASP A 440 10.79 -2.12 12.47
C ASP A 440 11.83 -1.29 11.71
N LEU A 441 12.55 -0.40 12.38
CA LEU A 441 13.69 0.31 11.79
C LEU A 441 14.82 -0.63 11.40
N GLY A 442 15.01 -1.73 12.14
CA GLY A 442 16.10 -2.68 11.89
C GLY A 442 17.47 -1.99 11.93
N ASP A 443 18.21 -2.05 10.81
CA ASP A 443 19.54 -1.44 10.64
C ASP A 443 19.51 0.03 10.20
N ARG A 444 18.32 0.67 10.23
CA ARG A 444 18.16 2.07 9.86
C ARG A 444 18.20 2.97 11.09
N ALA A 445 19.03 3.99 11.04
CA ALA A 445 18.97 5.14 11.93
C ALA A 445 17.99 6.19 11.39
N LEU A 446 17.48 7.05 12.27
CA LEU A 446 16.57 8.15 11.92
C LEU A 446 16.85 9.34 12.83
N GLY A 447 16.96 10.55 12.28
CA GLY A 447 17.09 11.77 13.05
C GLY A 447 17.69 12.92 12.26
N PHE A 448 18.08 13.97 12.97
CA PHE A 448 18.66 15.19 12.43
C PHE A 448 20.16 15.26 12.77
N LEU A 449 20.98 15.66 11.81
CA LEU A 449 22.32 16.19 12.07
C LEU A 449 22.23 17.69 12.32
N THR A 450 21.44 18.37 11.47
CA THR A 450 21.21 19.82 11.57
C THR A 450 19.71 20.11 11.59
N ARG A 451 19.33 21.24 12.16
CA ARG A 451 18.00 21.80 12.10
C ARG A 451 18.05 23.26 11.71
N GLY A 452 16.97 23.75 11.12
CA GLY A 452 16.81 25.12 10.71
C GLY A 452 17.17 25.39 9.26
N CYS A 453 16.72 26.53 8.75
CA CYS A 453 16.92 26.96 7.38
C CYS A 453 16.97 28.50 7.34
N PRO A 454 17.89 29.12 6.54
CA PRO A 454 17.99 30.57 6.45
C PRO A 454 16.88 31.18 5.56
N PHE A 455 16.17 30.36 4.80
CA PHE A 455 15.13 30.82 3.90
C PHE A 455 13.78 30.98 4.60
N HIS A 456 13.07 32.06 4.25
CA HIS A 456 11.73 32.36 4.77
C HIS A 456 10.68 32.10 3.70
N CYS A 457 10.57 30.86 3.23
CA CYS A 457 9.56 30.46 2.26
C CYS A 457 8.16 30.67 2.85
N PRO A 458 7.22 31.33 2.15
CA PRO A 458 5.92 31.71 2.71
C PRO A 458 5.05 30.55 3.21
N PHE A 459 5.28 29.37 2.68
CA PHE A 459 4.57 28.13 3.01
C PHE A 459 5.25 27.28 4.11
N CYS A 460 6.44 27.67 4.56
CA CYS A 460 7.30 26.82 5.39
C CYS A 460 7.27 27.22 6.86
N VAL A 461 7.13 26.23 7.74
CA VAL A 461 7.14 26.44 9.20
C VAL A 461 8.54 26.40 9.82
N VAL A 462 9.55 25.95 9.06
CA VAL A 462 10.92 25.76 9.59
C VAL A 462 11.47 27.05 10.22
N PRO A 463 11.35 28.25 9.62
CA PRO A 463 11.84 29.48 10.24
C PRO A 463 11.18 29.76 11.60
N ILE A 464 9.90 29.46 11.75
CA ILE A 464 9.14 29.66 13.02
C ILE A 464 9.51 28.58 14.03
N LYS A 465 9.60 27.34 13.56
CA LYS A 465 9.81 26.18 14.42
C LYS A 465 11.26 25.98 14.78
N GLU A 466 12.20 26.07 13.84
CA GLU A 466 13.60 25.66 14.03
C GLU A 466 14.58 26.84 14.01
N GLY A 467 14.26 27.94 13.32
CA GLY A 467 15.11 29.10 13.21
C GLY A 467 16.33 28.92 12.29
N ALA A 468 17.44 29.55 12.64
CA ALA A 468 18.68 29.48 11.89
C ALA A 468 19.31 28.08 11.90
N PRO A 469 20.11 27.72 10.84
CA PRO A 469 20.80 26.44 10.77
C PRO A 469 21.74 26.22 11.96
N ARG A 470 21.63 25.06 12.63
CA ARG A 470 22.50 24.64 13.71
C ARG A 470 22.66 23.14 13.74
N GLN A 471 23.81 22.65 14.18
CA GLN A 471 24.03 21.23 14.41
C GLN A 471 23.31 20.82 15.71
N VAL A 472 22.64 19.66 15.69
CA VAL A 472 21.85 19.13 16.83
C VAL A 472 22.27 17.75 17.28
N SER A 473 23.04 17.03 16.47
CA SER A 473 23.64 15.75 16.88
C SER A 473 24.89 15.41 16.07
N ASP A 474 25.70 14.52 16.60
CA ASP A 474 26.80 13.91 15.87
C ASP A 474 26.36 12.63 15.14
N LEU A 475 27.07 12.30 14.07
CA LEU A 475 26.71 11.16 13.23
C LEU A 475 26.88 9.81 13.95
N ALA A 476 27.83 9.65 14.87
CA ALA A 476 28.08 8.40 15.56
C ALA A 476 26.97 8.11 16.58
N GLY A 477 26.62 9.13 17.38
CA GLY A 477 25.51 9.06 18.35
C GLY A 477 24.17 8.80 17.67
N LEU A 478 23.95 9.37 16.46
CA LEU A 478 22.77 9.13 15.69
C LEU A 478 22.73 7.70 15.10
N LEU A 479 23.84 7.22 14.54
CA LEU A 479 23.88 5.89 13.91
C LEU A 479 23.83 4.73 14.91
N GLN A 480 24.47 4.83 16.07
CA GLN A 480 24.57 3.76 17.05
C GLN A 480 24.92 2.40 16.38
N GLY A 481 25.97 2.39 15.53
CA GLY A 481 26.42 1.20 14.80
C GLY A 481 25.65 0.85 13.52
N ARG A 482 24.59 1.58 13.18
CA ARG A 482 23.79 1.35 11.96
C ARG A 482 24.48 1.94 10.73
N ARG A 483 24.15 1.37 9.55
CA ARG A 483 24.76 1.81 8.28
C ARG A 483 23.79 2.49 7.31
N LYS A 484 22.54 2.64 7.70
CA LYS A 484 21.50 3.32 6.92
C LYS A 484 20.90 4.45 7.75
N LEU A 485 20.77 5.62 7.17
CA LEU A 485 20.29 6.83 7.85
C LEU A 485 19.13 7.46 7.07
N ILE A 486 17.99 7.57 7.71
CA ILE A 486 16.89 8.47 7.28
C ILE A 486 17.19 9.82 7.92
N LEU A 487 17.74 10.74 7.13
CA LEU A 487 18.11 12.07 7.59
C LEU A 487 16.93 13.02 7.42
N LEU A 488 16.53 13.64 8.51
CA LEU A 488 15.35 14.51 8.60
C LEU A 488 15.71 16.00 8.53
N ASP A 489 16.97 16.34 8.24
CA ASP A 489 17.47 17.73 8.22
C ASP A 489 16.60 18.61 7.31
N ASP A 490 16.22 19.79 7.81
CA ASP A 490 15.37 20.73 7.08
C ASP A 490 16.05 21.22 5.79
N ASN A 491 17.36 21.53 5.86
CA ASN A 491 18.20 21.88 4.73
C ASN A 491 19.68 21.71 5.07
N LEU A 492 20.23 20.51 4.92
CA LEU A 492 21.62 20.22 5.28
C LEU A 492 22.63 21.15 4.58
N LEU A 493 22.41 21.47 3.29
CA LEU A 493 23.32 22.32 2.52
C LEU A 493 23.38 23.76 3.02
N ALA A 494 22.44 24.19 3.84
CA ALA A 494 22.44 25.53 4.44
C ALA A 494 23.32 25.64 5.70
N HIS A 495 23.79 24.53 6.24
CA HIS A 495 24.67 24.55 7.41
C HIS A 495 26.12 24.95 7.02
N PRO A 496 26.81 25.80 7.78
CA PRO A 496 28.20 26.18 7.47
C PRO A 496 29.13 24.97 7.27
N ASP A 497 29.00 23.94 8.10
CA ASP A 497 29.82 22.73 8.04
C ASP A 497 29.22 21.62 7.16
N ALA A 498 28.31 21.95 6.22
CA ALA A 498 27.64 20.99 5.37
C ALA A 498 28.63 20.03 4.65
N LEU A 499 29.72 20.55 4.14
CA LEU A 499 30.76 19.75 3.47
C LEU A 499 31.35 18.69 4.40
N GLN A 500 31.76 19.08 5.61
CA GLN A 500 32.30 18.17 6.62
C GLN A 500 31.25 17.10 7.04
N LEU A 501 30.00 17.49 7.19
CA LEU A 501 28.93 16.55 7.52
C LEU A 501 28.71 15.51 6.41
N ILE A 502 28.69 15.93 5.14
CA ILE A 502 28.58 15.03 4.00
C ILE A 502 29.81 14.15 3.85
N GLU A 503 31.00 14.70 4.03
CA GLU A 503 32.28 13.94 4.01
C GLU A 503 32.26 12.84 5.07
N ASN A 504 31.77 13.12 6.27
CA ASN A 504 31.62 12.13 7.32
C ASN A 504 30.69 10.98 6.91
N LEU A 505 29.58 11.25 6.17
CA LEU A 505 28.72 10.24 5.60
C LEU A 505 29.45 9.35 4.57
N VAL A 506 30.26 9.96 3.71
CA VAL A 506 31.10 9.27 2.71
C VAL A 506 32.10 8.36 3.39
N ARG A 507 32.94 8.94 4.29
CA ARG A 507 34.02 8.24 5.01
C ARG A 507 33.48 7.01 5.78
N ARG A 508 32.34 7.14 6.44
CA ARG A 508 31.67 6.03 7.16
C ARG A 508 30.86 5.10 6.28
N ARG A 509 30.81 5.34 4.95
CA ARG A 509 30.05 4.59 3.95
C ARG A 509 28.57 4.41 4.33
N VAL A 510 27.97 5.43 4.93
CA VAL A 510 26.56 5.43 5.33
C VAL A 510 25.67 5.53 4.09
N ALA A 511 24.67 4.68 3.99
CA ALA A 511 23.59 4.87 3.02
C ALA A 511 22.60 5.89 3.61
N VAL A 512 22.37 7.01 2.92
CA VAL A 512 21.55 8.10 3.43
C VAL A 512 20.34 8.38 2.55
N ASN A 513 19.19 8.53 3.16
CA ASN A 513 17.99 9.10 2.57
C ASN A 513 17.85 10.54 3.07
N PHE A 514 17.98 11.52 2.19
CA PHE A 514 17.71 12.93 2.50
C PHE A 514 16.21 13.16 2.46
N ASN A 515 15.53 12.89 3.57
CA ASN A 515 14.08 12.76 3.60
C ASN A 515 13.33 14.07 3.32
N GLN A 516 13.88 15.21 3.79
CA GLN A 516 13.28 16.53 3.63
C GLN A 516 13.79 17.31 2.42
N THR A 517 14.59 16.69 1.58
CA THR A 517 15.21 17.29 0.39
C THR A 517 16.45 18.17 0.69
N LEU A 518 17.19 18.43 -0.37
CA LEU A 518 18.29 19.39 -0.40
C LEU A 518 17.87 20.60 -1.23
N ASP A 519 18.46 21.76 -0.94
CA ASP A 519 18.23 22.95 -1.76
C ASP A 519 19.30 23.07 -2.85
N LEU A 520 18.89 22.90 -4.09
CA LEU A 520 19.82 22.92 -5.22
C LEU A 520 20.54 24.28 -5.40
N ARG A 521 19.91 25.37 -4.95
CA ARG A 521 20.51 26.72 -5.02
C ARG A 521 21.82 26.82 -4.23
N LEU A 522 21.96 26.00 -3.17
CA LEU A 522 23.13 25.97 -2.29
C LEU A 522 24.18 24.95 -2.71
N LEU A 523 23.95 24.23 -3.80
CA LEU A 523 24.89 23.20 -4.24
C LEU A 523 26.17 23.84 -4.80
N THR A 524 27.30 23.58 -4.15
CA THR A 524 28.62 23.98 -4.62
C THR A 524 29.31 22.83 -5.38
N PRO A 525 30.40 23.09 -6.15
CA PRO A 525 31.14 22.02 -6.81
C PRO A 525 31.67 20.95 -5.84
N GLU A 526 32.13 21.35 -4.65
CA GLU A 526 32.63 20.46 -3.60
C GLU A 526 31.49 19.60 -3.01
N ALA A 527 30.35 20.22 -2.69
CA ALA A 527 29.19 19.51 -2.20
C ALA A 527 28.67 18.50 -3.26
N ALA A 528 28.66 18.89 -4.53
CA ALA A 528 28.26 17.99 -5.62
C ALA A 528 29.22 16.79 -5.75
N ALA A 529 30.56 17.04 -5.63
CA ALA A 529 31.54 15.97 -5.65
C ALA A 529 31.35 14.97 -4.51
N LEU A 530 31.07 15.44 -3.30
CA LEU A 530 30.76 14.61 -2.14
C LEU A 530 29.43 13.86 -2.29
N LEU A 531 28.38 14.51 -2.80
CA LEU A 531 27.09 13.85 -3.04
C LEU A 531 27.16 12.76 -4.12
N ARG A 532 28.04 12.90 -5.13
CA ARG A 532 28.30 11.82 -6.10
C ARG A 532 28.92 10.58 -5.43
N GLN A 533 29.78 10.77 -4.44
CA GLN A 533 30.41 9.70 -3.66
C GLN A 533 29.49 9.14 -2.58
N THR A 534 28.54 9.95 -2.09
CA THR A 534 27.60 9.54 -1.05
C THR A 534 26.66 8.42 -1.56
N ARG A 535 26.40 7.44 -0.72
CA ARG A 535 25.42 6.38 -0.97
C ARG A 535 24.00 6.88 -0.76
N CYS A 536 23.57 7.86 -1.56
CA CYS A 536 22.21 8.40 -1.52
C CYS A 536 21.20 7.30 -1.84
N ALA A 537 20.11 7.22 -1.11
CA ALA A 537 19.11 6.16 -1.27
C ALA A 537 17.68 6.70 -1.16
N ASN A 538 16.72 5.95 -1.72
CA ASN A 538 15.31 6.16 -1.42
C ASN A 538 14.98 5.71 0.02
N SER A 539 13.81 6.04 0.54
CA SER A 539 13.39 5.76 1.93
C SER A 539 13.40 4.25 2.29
N SER A 540 13.25 3.37 1.31
CA SER A 540 13.35 1.91 1.49
C SER A 540 14.77 1.37 1.32
N PHE A 541 15.75 2.18 0.96
CA PHE A 541 17.15 1.79 0.70
C PHE A 541 17.31 0.71 -0.38
N THR A 542 16.42 0.68 -1.35
CA THR A 542 16.43 -0.31 -2.44
C THR A 542 17.09 0.19 -3.71
N ARG A 543 17.21 1.52 -3.90
CA ARG A 543 17.84 2.13 -5.07
C ARG A 543 18.52 3.44 -4.73
N ARG A 544 19.49 3.84 -5.57
CA ARG A 544 20.08 5.17 -5.48
C ARG A 544 19.02 6.22 -5.85
N ASN A 545 18.85 7.24 -5.00
CA ASN A 545 17.99 8.38 -5.25
C ASN A 545 18.54 9.62 -4.52
N LEU A 546 18.48 10.76 -5.17
CA LEU A 546 18.82 12.05 -4.61
C LEU A 546 17.56 12.93 -4.65
N TYR A 547 17.38 13.77 -3.66
CA TYR A 547 16.17 14.56 -3.50
C TYR A 547 16.46 16.03 -3.37
N PHE A 548 15.82 16.83 -4.23
CA PHE A 548 15.83 18.29 -4.17
C PHE A 548 14.40 18.82 -4.12
N SER A 549 14.22 20.11 -3.82
CA SER A 549 12.94 20.81 -3.94
C SER A 549 13.00 21.87 -5.05
N LEU A 550 11.83 22.08 -5.71
CA LEU A 550 11.64 23.17 -6.69
C LEU A 550 10.20 23.69 -6.56
N ASN A 551 10.00 24.75 -5.77
CA ASN A 551 8.68 25.25 -5.45
C ASN A 551 8.30 26.55 -6.17
N ASP A 552 9.25 27.22 -6.86
CA ASP A 552 9.04 28.38 -7.72
C ASP A 552 9.92 28.30 -8.99
N ASP A 553 9.69 29.19 -9.94
CA ASP A 553 10.40 29.24 -11.22
C ASP A 553 11.42 30.40 -11.33
N ARG A 554 11.65 31.13 -10.24
CA ARG A 554 12.47 32.37 -10.27
C ARG A 554 13.95 32.16 -10.53
N HIS A 555 14.49 30.98 -10.29
CA HIS A 555 15.93 30.68 -10.32
C HIS A 555 16.28 29.48 -11.22
N LEU A 556 15.52 29.23 -12.28
CA LEU A 556 15.70 28.03 -13.10
C LEU A 556 17.07 27.96 -13.78
N GLU A 557 17.65 29.10 -14.22
CA GLU A 557 18.99 29.09 -14.85
C GLU A 557 20.07 28.77 -13.82
N LEU A 558 20.06 29.41 -12.66
CA LEU A 558 20.97 29.07 -11.56
C LEU A 558 20.83 27.56 -11.20
N MET A 559 19.61 27.05 -11.15
CA MET A 559 19.39 25.65 -10.87
C MET A 559 19.91 24.72 -11.98
N ARG A 560 19.88 25.14 -13.24
CA ARG A 560 20.47 24.41 -14.36
C ARG A 560 21.97 24.29 -14.20
N GLU A 561 22.65 25.40 -13.89
CA GLU A 561 24.10 25.44 -13.64
C GLU A 561 24.46 24.53 -12.44
N ARG A 562 23.75 24.66 -11.33
CA ARG A 562 23.97 23.84 -10.14
C ARG A 562 23.70 22.36 -10.38
N TYR A 563 22.63 22.04 -11.16
CA TYR A 563 22.33 20.66 -11.51
C TYR A 563 23.42 20.00 -12.35
N ALA A 564 24.04 20.74 -13.25
CA ALA A 564 25.14 20.24 -14.08
C ALA A 564 26.34 19.73 -13.24
N LEU A 565 26.58 20.31 -12.06
CA LEU A 565 27.60 19.86 -11.12
C LEU A 565 27.40 18.41 -10.65
N LEU A 566 26.15 17.91 -10.65
CA LEU A 566 25.84 16.52 -10.27
C LEU A 566 26.31 15.52 -11.31
N GLN A 567 26.54 15.93 -12.57
CA GLN A 567 26.88 15.05 -13.69
C GLN A 567 25.89 13.89 -13.83
N ALA A 568 24.59 14.17 -13.60
CA ALA A 568 23.54 13.18 -13.63
C ALA A 568 23.32 12.64 -15.04
N ARG A 569 23.08 11.34 -15.15
CA ARG A 569 22.84 10.64 -16.42
C ARG A 569 21.34 10.36 -16.59
N PRO A 570 20.83 10.12 -17.81
CA PRO A 570 19.41 9.81 -18.02
C PRO A 570 18.87 8.63 -17.22
N LYS A 571 19.71 7.68 -16.81
CA LYS A 571 19.34 6.51 -16.00
C LYS A 571 19.34 6.75 -14.50
N ASP A 572 19.94 7.85 -14.04
CA ASP A 572 20.00 8.19 -12.63
C ASP A 572 18.63 8.63 -12.12
N ASN A 573 18.42 8.65 -10.82
CA ASN A 573 17.17 9.07 -10.20
C ASN A 573 17.44 10.29 -9.33
N VAL A 574 17.01 11.45 -9.79
CA VAL A 574 17.04 12.71 -9.06
C VAL A 574 15.60 13.22 -8.94
N ALA A 575 15.02 13.08 -7.77
CA ALA A 575 13.65 13.47 -7.49
C ALA A 575 13.60 14.96 -7.12
N PHE A 576 12.68 15.69 -7.72
CA PHE A 576 12.34 17.04 -7.32
C PHE A 576 10.97 17.08 -6.68
N VAL A 577 10.91 17.44 -5.40
CA VAL A 577 9.65 17.73 -4.73
C VAL A 577 9.15 19.08 -5.21
N CYS A 578 7.99 19.07 -5.84
CA CYS A 578 7.31 20.26 -6.34
C CYS A 578 5.97 20.41 -5.62
N MET A 579 5.83 21.44 -4.81
CA MET A 579 4.59 21.73 -4.14
C MET A 579 3.60 22.37 -5.12
N TYR A 580 2.32 22.02 -4.99
CA TYR A 580 1.21 22.63 -5.72
C TYR A 580 0.05 23.00 -4.78
N GLY A 581 -0.82 23.87 -5.25
CA GLY A 581 -2.03 24.25 -4.51
C GLY A 581 -1.75 25.14 -3.29
N PHE A 582 -0.73 25.96 -3.34
CA PHE A 582 -0.50 27.08 -2.43
C PHE A 582 -0.94 28.39 -3.11
N THR A 583 -0.04 29.06 -3.82
CA THR A 583 -0.30 30.31 -4.54
C THR A 583 0.24 30.27 -5.97
N THR A 584 0.88 29.15 -6.38
CA THR A 584 1.45 29.02 -7.72
C THR A 584 0.36 28.97 -8.80
N THR A 585 0.68 29.55 -9.94
CA THR A 585 -0.12 29.49 -11.17
C THR A 585 0.17 28.22 -11.94
N LEU A 586 -0.73 27.84 -12.85
CA LEU A 586 -0.50 26.72 -13.77
C LEU A 586 0.70 26.99 -14.70
N ALA A 587 0.90 28.26 -15.08
CA ALA A 587 2.04 28.65 -15.91
C ALA A 587 3.38 28.38 -15.23
N GLU A 588 3.52 28.74 -13.94
CA GLU A 588 4.70 28.44 -13.11
C GLU A 588 4.90 26.93 -12.96
N ASP A 589 3.83 26.17 -12.74
CA ASP A 589 3.89 24.71 -12.64
C ASP A 589 4.41 24.07 -13.94
N VAL A 590 3.86 24.50 -15.08
CA VAL A 590 4.31 24.01 -16.41
C VAL A 590 5.75 24.41 -16.68
N ALA A 591 6.16 25.64 -16.35
CA ALA A 591 7.54 26.10 -16.49
C ALA A 591 8.53 25.23 -15.69
N ARG A 592 8.21 24.97 -14.42
CA ARG A 592 9.02 24.09 -13.54
C ARG A 592 9.11 22.68 -14.11
N PHE A 593 8.01 22.11 -14.58
CA PHE A 593 8.00 20.72 -15.05
C PHE A 593 8.70 20.60 -16.43
N ARG A 594 8.53 21.58 -17.30
CA ARG A 594 9.29 21.67 -18.57
C ARG A 594 10.79 21.75 -18.29
N PHE A 595 11.20 22.59 -17.36
CA PHE A 595 12.56 22.71 -16.91
C PHE A 595 13.11 21.36 -16.42
N LEU A 596 12.42 20.71 -15.48
CA LEU A 596 12.86 19.41 -14.94
C LEU A 596 12.90 18.32 -15.99
N ARG A 597 12.00 18.36 -16.99
CA ARG A 597 12.02 17.42 -18.12
C ARG A 597 13.26 17.55 -18.99
N SER A 598 13.86 18.73 -19.05
CA SER A 598 15.09 18.98 -19.80
C SER A 598 16.36 18.47 -19.09
N LEU A 599 16.28 18.15 -17.79
CA LEU A 599 17.43 17.72 -17.00
C LEU A 599 17.60 16.18 -17.04
N PRO A 600 18.81 15.65 -17.32
CA PRO A 600 19.04 14.21 -17.40
C PRO A 600 18.83 13.53 -16.05
N GLY A 601 17.98 12.50 -16.00
CA GLY A 601 17.70 11.73 -14.78
C GLY A 601 16.79 12.39 -13.76
N ALA A 602 16.37 13.64 -14.00
CA ALA A 602 15.42 14.34 -13.13
C ALA A 602 14.00 13.85 -13.32
N TYR A 603 13.21 13.90 -12.26
CA TYR A 603 11.78 13.64 -12.29
C TYR A 603 11.05 14.39 -11.18
N VAL A 604 9.75 14.64 -11.39
CA VAL A 604 8.90 15.37 -10.47
C VAL A 604 8.26 14.43 -9.44
N PHE A 605 8.25 14.85 -8.19
CA PHE A 605 7.40 14.34 -7.15
C PHE A 605 6.50 15.49 -6.67
N VAL A 606 5.20 15.42 -6.99
CA VAL A 606 4.27 16.49 -6.63
C VAL A 606 3.71 16.29 -5.22
N GLN A 607 3.61 17.39 -4.49
CA GLN A 607 3.07 17.44 -3.15
C GLN A 607 2.06 18.56 -3.01
N ARG A 608 0.86 18.22 -2.53
CA ARG A 608 -0.16 19.23 -2.24
C ARG A 608 0.23 20.02 -1.00
N TYR A 609 0.13 21.34 -1.08
CA TYR A 609 0.19 22.18 0.10
C TYR A 609 -0.97 21.85 1.04
N LEU A 610 -0.65 21.60 2.28
CA LEU A 610 -1.62 21.47 3.37
C LEU A 610 -1.26 22.55 4.39
N PRO A 611 -2.20 23.42 4.79
CA PRO A 611 -1.94 24.42 5.80
C PRO A 611 -1.44 23.75 7.08
N VAL A 612 -0.32 24.23 7.60
CA VAL A 612 0.18 23.86 8.92
C VAL A 612 -0.45 24.75 9.97
N LEU A 613 -0.33 24.36 11.25
CA LEU A 613 -0.83 25.17 12.36
C LEU A 613 -0.26 26.61 12.28
N GLY A 614 -1.13 27.60 12.15
CA GLY A 614 -0.72 29.01 12.00
C GLY A 614 -0.12 29.38 10.63
N GLY A 615 -0.11 28.47 9.66
CA GLY A 615 0.34 28.74 8.30
C GLY A 615 -0.70 29.47 7.45
N PRO A 616 -0.28 30.12 6.34
CA PRO A 616 -1.17 30.86 5.48
C PRO A 616 -2.17 29.94 4.77
N PRO A 617 -3.41 30.38 4.53
CA PRO A 617 -4.37 29.63 3.73
C PRO A 617 -3.90 29.57 2.26
N PRO A 618 -4.24 28.50 1.52
CA PRO A 618 -3.98 28.44 0.10
C PRO A 618 -4.83 29.44 -0.67
N ASP A 619 -4.25 30.06 -1.72
CA ASP A 619 -4.98 30.94 -2.63
C ASP A 619 -4.87 30.43 -4.08
N HIS A 620 -6.01 30.02 -4.64
CA HIS A 620 -6.08 29.45 -5.99
C HIS A 620 -6.74 30.40 -7.01
N ARG A 621 -7.03 31.64 -6.64
CA ARG A 621 -7.74 32.59 -7.54
C ARG A 621 -6.97 32.87 -8.83
N ARG A 622 -5.64 32.87 -8.76
CA ARG A 622 -4.74 33.09 -9.90
C ARG A 622 -4.23 31.81 -10.55
N LEU A 623 -4.81 30.64 -10.19
CA LEU A 623 -4.30 29.37 -10.69
C LEU A 623 -4.34 29.29 -12.23
N PHE A 624 -5.41 29.79 -12.84
CA PHE A 624 -5.62 29.74 -14.27
C PHE A 624 -5.68 31.14 -14.87
N ASP A 625 -4.85 31.41 -15.86
CA ASP A 625 -4.93 32.55 -16.77
C ASP A 625 -5.68 32.18 -18.08
N ASP A 626 -5.69 33.08 -19.06
CA ASP A 626 -6.38 32.84 -20.33
C ASP A 626 -5.74 31.71 -21.17
N ARG A 627 -4.50 31.35 -20.89
CA ARG A 627 -3.77 30.26 -21.55
C ARG A 627 -4.00 28.90 -20.89
N ALA A 628 -4.91 28.80 -19.92
CA ALA A 628 -5.08 27.60 -19.09
C ALA A 628 -5.30 26.32 -19.93
N ASP A 629 -6.07 26.37 -20.99
CA ASP A 629 -6.32 25.20 -21.85
C ASP A 629 -5.05 24.72 -22.54
N ALA A 630 -4.28 25.63 -23.13
CA ALA A 630 -3.02 25.31 -23.78
C ALA A 630 -2.00 24.76 -22.76
N LEU A 631 -1.94 25.39 -21.58
CA LEU A 631 -1.04 24.95 -20.49
C LEU A 631 -1.43 23.58 -19.94
N LEU A 632 -2.71 23.26 -19.77
CA LEU A 632 -3.17 21.94 -19.36
C LEU A 632 -2.84 20.88 -20.41
N THR A 633 -3.05 21.18 -21.69
CA THR A 633 -2.66 20.33 -22.81
C THR A 633 -1.15 20.08 -22.81
N GLU A 634 -0.34 21.09 -22.59
CA GLU A 634 1.12 20.95 -22.50
C GLU A 634 1.51 20.11 -21.28
N LEU A 635 0.95 20.40 -20.13
CA LEU A 635 1.24 19.72 -18.88
C LEU A 635 1.09 18.19 -18.97
N VAL A 636 0.00 17.71 -19.59
CA VAL A 636 -0.24 16.27 -19.73
C VAL A 636 0.69 15.58 -20.73
N ARG A 637 1.37 16.34 -21.55
CA ARG A 637 2.41 15.86 -22.50
C ARG A 637 3.80 15.80 -21.90
N ILE A 638 4.03 16.49 -20.78
CA ILE A 638 5.29 16.40 -20.02
C ILE A 638 5.32 15.08 -19.26
N VAL A 639 6.04 14.10 -19.79
CA VAL A 639 6.12 12.74 -19.22
C VAL A 639 7.45 12.51 -18.53
N PHE A 640 7.40 12.00 -17.30
CA PHE A 640 8.57 11.57 -16.53
C PHE A 640 8.60 10.05 -16.44
N ARG A 641 9.73 9.43 -16.75
CA ARG A 641 9.89 7.96 -16.74
C ARG A 641 9.51 7.30 -15.42
N GLN A 642 9.81 7.97 -14.30
CA GLN A 642 9.73 7.40 -12.96
C GLN A 642 8.42 7.69 -12.23
N ASN A 643 7.62 8.67 -12.66
CA ASN A 643 6.63 9.24 -11.77
C ASN A 643 5.24 9.55 -12.36
N MET A 644 4.78 8.72 -13.25
CA MET A 644 3.45 8.87 -13.82
C MET A 644 2.32 8.81 -12.76
N LYS A 645 2.50 7.99 -11.72
CA LYS A 645 1.49 7.78 -10.67
C LYS A 645 1.38 8.94 -9.68
N SER A 646 2.46 9.64 -9.37
CA SER A 646 2.42 10.75 -8.41
C SER A 646 1.73 11.99 -9.00
N MET A 647 1.72 12.11 -10.33
CA MET A 647 1.02 13.19 -11.01
C MET A 647 -0.51 13.04 -11.00
N GLU A 648 -1.03 11.84 -10.76
CA GLU A 648 -2.48 11.58 -10.78
C GLU A 648 -3.24 12.45 -9.78
N THR A 649 -2.75 12.56 -8.55
CA THR A 649 -3.38 13.38 -7.50
C THR A 649 -3.40 14.86 -7.90
N TYR A 650 -2.32 15.34 -8.51
CA TYR A 650 -2.22 16.69 -9.02
C TYR A 650 -3.17 16.93 -10.20
N TYR A 651 -3.23 16.03 -11.17
CA TYR A 651 -4.15 16.13 -12.30
C TYR A 651 -5.63 16.10 -11.86
N ARG A 652 -5.97 15.28 -10.86
CA ARG A 652 -7.31 15.28 -10.27
C ARG A 652 -7.65 16.61 -9.61
N TRP A 653 -6.72 17.14 -8.84
CA TRP A 653 -6.89 18.44 -8.22
C TRP A 653 -7.06 19.55 -9.26
N LEU A 654 -6.22 19.59 -10.29
CA LEU A 654 -6.36 20.54 -11.40
C LEU A 654 -7.71 20.44 -12.11
N ALA A 655 -8.18 19.23 -12.39
CA ALA A 655 -9.47 19.03 -13.04
C ALA A 655 -10.63 19.57 -12.19
N ILE A 656 -10.57 19.38 -10.86
CA ILE A 656 -11.55 19.93 -9.92
C ILE A 656 -11.50 21.46 -9.92
N GLN A 657 -10.31 22.06 -9.80
CA GLN A 657 -10.15 23.52 -9.80
C GLN A 657 -10.61 24.12 -11.12
N TYR A 658 -10.26 23.47 -12.24
CA TYR A 658 -10.65 23.94 -13.58
C TYR A 658 -12.17 23.89 -13.77
N ALA A 659 -12.82 22.79 -13.40
CA ALA A 659 -14.28 22.68 -13.48
C ALA A 659 -14.99 23.73 -12.59
N ALA A 660 -14.46 23.98 -11.39
CA ALA A 660 -15.04 24.96 -10.45
C ALA A 660 -14.84 26.41 -10.89
N GLN A 661 -13.68 26.75 -11.49
CA GLN A 661 -13.35 28.14 -11.83
C GLN A 661 -13.74 28.51 -13.27
N ARG A 662 -13.72 27.57 -14.21
CA ARG A 662 -13.99 27.81 -15.64
C ARG A 662 -15.35 27.25 -16.13
N GLY A 663 -16.10 26.57 -15.27
CA GLY A 663 -17.41 26.01 -15.62
C GLY A 663 -17.40 24.95 -16.72
N ARG A 664 -16.25 24.35 -17.02
CA ARG A 664 -16.08 23.35 -18.07
C ARG A 664 -15.04 22.29 -17.73
N ILE A 665 -15.05 21.19 -18.45
CA ILE A 665 -14.14 20.07 -18.25
C ILE A 665 -13.08 20.08 -19.35
N HIS A 666 -11.79 19.98 -18.97
CA HIS A 666 -10.69 19.86 -19.92
C HIS A 666 -10.51 18.39 -20.36
N SER A 667 -10.80 18.08 -21.62
CA SER A 667 -10.86 16.71 -22.14
C SER A 667 -9.53 15.95 -22.04
N GLU A 668 -8.40 16.52 -22.49
CA GLU A 668 -7.09 15.85 -22.49
C GLU A 668 -6.60 15.53 -21.06
N LEU A 669 -6.90 16.41 -20.10
CA LEU A 669 -6.57 16.17 -18.68
C LEU A 669 -7.35 14.97 -18.13
N VAL A 670 -8.65 14.90 -18.42
CA VAL A 670 -9.51 13.80 -17.99
C VAL A 670 -9.15 12.51 -18.73
N GLU A 671 -8.87 12.54 -20.01
CA GLU A 671 -8.38 11.37 -20.75
C GLU A 671 -7.07 10.83 -20.20
N THR A 672 -6.15 11.74 -19.83
CA THR A 672 -4.89 11.34 -19.19
C THR A 672 -5.15 10.63 -17.87
N LEU A 673 -6.07 11.11 -17.05
CA LEU A 673 -6.49 10.44 -15.82
C LEU A 673 -7.11 9.05 -16.10
N PHE A 674 -7.83 8.87 -17.20
CA PHE A 674 -8.36 7.57 -17.63
C PHE A 674 -7.26 6.56 -17.98
N ARG A 675 -6.08 7.00 -18.42
CA ARG A 675 -4.94 6.11 -18.70
C ARG A 675 -4.36 5.49 -17.43
N TYR A 676 -4.44 6.21 -16.28
CA TYR A 676 -3.92 5.77 -15.00
C TYR A 676 -4.95 5.09 -14.13
N ASN A 677 -6.23 5.31 -14.39
CA ASN A 677 -7.32 4.83 -13.55
C ASN A 677 -8.29 3.94 -14.31
N ALA A 678 -8.88 3.00 -13.60
CA ALA A 678 -9.96 2.22 -14.14
C ALA A 678 -11.23 3.06 -14.29
N ARG A 679 -11.92 2.86 -15.40
CA ARG A 679 -13.07 3.65 -15.89
C ARG A 679 -14.19 3.97 -14.88
N PRO A 680 -14.64 3.10 -13.96
CA PRO A 680 -15.80 3.43 -13.12
C PRO A 680 -15.57 4.50 -12.07
N ARG A 681 -14.34 4.63 -11.51
CA ARG A 681 -14.01 5.80 -10.67
C ARG A 681 -14.06 7.08 -11.46
N MET A 682 -13.66 7.01 -12.73
CA MET A 682 -13.69 8.17 -13.61
C MET A 682 -15.14 8.60 -13.91
N GLY A 683 -16.12 7.68 -14.01
CA GLY A 683 -17.52 8.06 -14.17
C GLY A 683 -18.05 8.93 -13.05
N ARG A 684 -17.82 8.55 -11.78
CA ARG A 684 -18.17 9.38 -10.62
C ARG A 684 -17.37 10.68 -10.56
N PHE A 685 -16.10 10.60 -10.92
CA PHE A 685 -15.25 11.79 -10.94
C PHE A 685 -15.72 12.79 -12.02
N VAL A 686 -16.05 12.32 -13.22
CA VAL A 686 -16.62 13.16 -14.29
C VAL A 686 -17.97 13.74 -13.86
N ALA A 687 -18.88 12.94 -13.30
CA ALA A 687 -20.16 13.45 -12.77
C ALA A 687 -19.96 14.53 -11.69
N ARG A 688 -18.93 14.38 -10.85
CA ARG A 688 -18.55 15.43 -9.88
C ARG A 688 -18.05 16.70 -10.58
N LEU A 689 -17.21 16.55 -11.61
CA LEU A 689 -16.74 17.70 -12.41
C LEU A 689 -17.92 18.41 -13.08
N GLU A 690 -18.86 17.69 -13.67
CA GLU A 690 -20.08 18.23 -14.27
C GLU A 690 -20.94 18.99 -13.24
N ALA A 691 -21.06 18.45 -12.01
CA ALA A 691 -21.76 19.11 -10.93
C ALA A 691 -21.07 20.41 -10.50
N LEU A 692 -19.74 20.47 -10.53
CA LEU A 692 -18.96 21.68 -10.27
C LEU A 692 -19.14 22.70 -11.39
N CYS A 693 -19.12 22.28 -12.65
CA CYS A 693 -19.36 23.16 -13.80
C CYS A 693 -20.72 23.85 -13.71
N ARG A 694 -21.79 23.12 -13.26
CA ARG A 694 -23.13 23.72 -13.09
C ARG A 694 -23.23 24.75 -11.94
N ARG A 695 -22.27 24.73 -11.02
CA ARG A 695 -22.22 25.65 -9.88
C ARG A 695 -21.24 26.82 -10.07
N ALA A 696 -20.46 26.79 -11.13
CA ALA A 696 -19.49 27.83 -11.44
C ALA A 696 -20.26 29.16 -11.69
N PRO A 697 -19.77 30.31 -11.18
CA PRO A 697 -20.37 31.63 -11.45
C PRO A 697 -20.38 31.91 -12.96
N VAL A 698 -21.50 32.41 -13.47
CA VAL A 698 -21.65 32.73 -14.89
C VAL A 698 -20.91 34.03 -15.24
N ASP A 699 -20.56 34.86 -14.24
CA ASP A 699 -19.78 36.08 -14.40
C ASP A 699 -18.62 36.11 -13.39
N GLY A 700 -17.46 36.57 -13.83
CA GLY A 700 -16.15 36.56 -13.19
C GLY A 700 -16.00 37.09 -11.76
N GLY A 701 -16.99 36.94 -10.93
CA GLY A 701 -17.00 37.26 -9.49
C GLY A 701 -16.50 36.06 -8.69
N CYS A 702 -15.30 36.18 -8.19
CA CYS A 702 -14.54 35.15 -7.50
C CYS A 702 -15.04 34.97 -6.06
N SER A 703 -15.98 34.07 -5.82
CA SER A 703 -16.11 33.40 -4.51
C SER A 703 -15.57 32.00 -4.65
N ALA A 704 -14.30 31.80 -4.29
CA ALA A 704 -13.70 30.47 -4.19
C ALA A 704 -14.48 29.66 -3.15
N PRO A 705 -14.92 28.43 -3.46
CA PRO A 705 -15.39 27.53 -2.43
C PRO A 705 -14.20 27.21 -1.52
N THR A 706 -14.28 27.65 -0.29
CA THR A 706 -13.22 27.53 0.72
C THR A 706 -13.00 26.11 1.19
N ASP A 707 -13.88 25.16 0.88
CA ASP A 707 -13.74 23.75 1.20
C ASP A 707 -14.49 22.91 0.16
N VAL A 708 -13.85 22.63 -0.96
CA VAL A 708 -14.19 21.44 -1.71
C VAL A 708 -13.48 20.29 -0.99
N ASP A 709 -14.17 19.72 -0.01
CA ASP A 709 -13.75 18.48 0.62
C ASP A 709 -13.34 17.51 -0.48
N ASP A 710 -12.04 17.28 -0.59
CA ASP A 710 -11.51 16.22 -1.40
C ASP A 710 -12.01 14.91 -0.76
N ASP A 711 -13.02 14.29 -1.34
CA ASP A 711 -13.61 13.02 -0.90
C ASP A 711 -12.59 11.87 -0.92
N SER A 712 -11.31 12.17 -1.26
CA SER A 712 -10.15 11.33 -0.96
C SER A 712 -9.91 11.21 0.56
N GLY A 713 -10.50 12.10 1.38
CA GLY A 713 -10.48 12.04 2.85
C GLY A 713 -11.53 11.09 3.47
N ARG A 714 -12.55 10.66 2.71
CA ARG A 714 -13.53 9.66 3.17
C ARG A 714 -13.33 8.25 2.63
N ALA A 715 -12.42 8.04 1.71
CA ALA A 715 -11.83 6.72 1.60
C ALA A 715 -11.09 6.51 2.92
N ARG A 716 -11.74 5.77 3.85
CA ARG A 716 -11.15 5.29 5.11
C ARG A 716 -9.65 5.22 4.95
N ALA A 717 -8.91 5.73 5.93
CA ALA A 717 -7.51 5.46 6.15
C ALA A 717 -7.26 3.93 6.19
N GLY A 718 -7.52 3.27 5.11
CA GLY A 718 -7.12 1.94 4.72
C GLY A 718 -5.82 2.16 3.98
N LEU A 719 -4.75 1.98 4.71
CA LEU A 719 -3.38 1.90 4.25
C LEU A 719 -3.30 1.24 2.88
N VAL A 720 -3.22 2.05 1.85
CA VAL A 720 -2.71 1.61 0.55
C VAL A 720 -1.21 1.77 0.63
N GLY A 721 -0.51 0.65 0.67
CA GLY A 721 0.93 0.62 0.52
C GLY A 721 1.31 1.07 -0.89
N GLU A 722 1.39 2.35 -1.12
CA GLU A 722 2.20 2.90 -2.21
C GLU A 722 3.65 2.80 -1.78
N ARG A 723 4.27 1.71 -2.12
CA ARG A 723 5.63 1.33 -1.74
C ARG A 723 6.70 1.98 -2.57
N GLU A 724 6.38 2.93 -3.41
CA GLU A 724 7.40 3.64 -4.16
C GLU A 724 7.04 5.11 -4.24
N LEU A 725 7.92 5.94 -3.69
CA LEU A 725 7.99 7.39 -3.90
C LEU A 725 6.98 8.25 -3.12
N ARG A 726 6.81 8.04 -1.83
CA ARG A 726 6.41 9.14 -0.97
C ARG A 726 7.60 9.58 -0.15
N LEU A 727 8.14 10.75 -0.46
CA LEU A 727 8.83 11.53 0.53
C LEU A 727 7.83 11.77 1.65
N ASP A 728 8.15 11.29 2.81
CA ASP A 728 7.33 11.52 3.99
C ASP A 728 7.61 12.94 4.45
N THR A 729 6.63 13.80 4.26
CA THR A 729 6.71 15.22 4.63
C THR A 729 6.18 15.45 6.02
N SER A 730 6.27 14.48 6.88
CA SER A 730 5.79 14.56 8.25
C SER A 730 6.43 15.66 9.10
N ASN A 731 7.32 16.47 8.53
CA ASN A 731 8.01 17.55 9.24
C ASN A 731 7.98 18.92 8.53
N ILE A 732 7.13 19.13 7.53
CA ILE A 732 6.92 20.48 6.95
C ILE A 732 5.66 21.09 7.51
#